data_17da0dcd250436b9ad13b8e66718aae4
#
_entry.id   17da0dcd250436b9ad13b8e66718aae4
#
_cell.length_a   1.000
_cell.length_b   1.000
_cell.length_c   1.000
_cell.angle_alpha   90.00
_cell.angle_beta   90.00
_cell.angle_gamma   90.00
#
_symmetry.space_group_name_H-M   'P 1'
#
loop_
_entity.id
_entity.type
_entity.pdbx_description
1 polymer ?
#
loop_
_entity_poly.entity_id
_entity_poly.type
_entity_poly.pdbx_seq_one_letter_code
_entity_poly.pdbx_strand_id
1 'polypeptide(L)'
;MAKRHIILATVLLTAVVTARAQSEWVNPFIGTSNHGACNPGAVTPNGLMSVSPFNVMGSEMNTWDKDSRWWSTPYVAENKYFTGYSHVNLSGVGCPDAAALLTMPTRGNLQVDYHIYGCEYTEEKASPGYYSNFLANGVKTEVSATTRTSIERFTFPAGPANILLNLGEGLTNESGAMVRRVSDTEIEGFKLLGTFCYNRNAVFPIYFVLRINKAADNDGYWKKQRPMTVEAAWDSDQGAYKLYDAYTDELAGDDIGYWFSYDNLAPGEQLTIQMGVSMVSIDNARENLDKEQSGFDFDKVRQAAEDKWNEHLCKVQVEGGTDDQKTVFYTALYHTLIHPCIINDVNGQYPMMEHGSRKGKKVGVVTSGERYSVFSLWDTCRNLHQLITLLYPEKQLDMVRSIVAMYEEWGWLPRWELFGRETFTMEGDPAIPVIVDSWYKGIRSFPVETAYQGMLKSATTAGRKNKIRPDIDPYNKLGYIPLGYFQADFSGDNSVTHALEYYVADAALARMAVALGKPDDAKRFRTRSLGYKNYYDKEYGTMRPRTQDGAFLTPFNPRQGENFEPVPGFHEGSAWNYTFYVPHDIEGLIDLMGGEKDFLNKLQMVFDEDLYDPANEPDIAYPYLFSRVKNEEWRTWKTVHSLLEKHYRNAPDGIPGNDDAGTMSAWAVFSMMGFYPDCPGDPYFTLTIPAFDKVTITMGNGKKLEIVKEAAANFALQAQSQAMSRACSARIGGKKVKSYRISNKELTEAGSIVWK
;
A
#
# COMPACT_ATOMS: atom_id res chain seq x y z
N MET A 1 -56.99 59.22 -16.45
CA MET A 1 -56.48 57.97 -17.03
C MET A 1 -55.10 57.65 -16.45
N ALA A 2 -55.06 56.79 -15.44
CA ALA A 2 -53.83 56.42 -14.79
C ALA A 2 -53.27 55.10 -15.38
N LYS A 3 -52.11 55.15 -15.98
CA LYS A 3 -51.42 53.95 -16.49
C LYS A 3 -50.71 53.25 -15.32
N ARG A 4 -51.18 52.05 -14.96
CA ARG A 4 -50.49 51.16 -14.03
C ARG A 4 -49.33 50.42 -14.78
N HIS A 5 -48.10 50.62 -14.35
CA HIS A 5 -46.94 49.82 -14.79
C HIS A 5 -46.86 48.61 -13.86
N ILE A 6 -47.03 47.42 -14.41
CA ILE A 6 -46.72 46.13 -13.74
C ILE A 6 -45.29 45.86 -13.99
N ILE A 7 -44.45 45.89 -12.91
CA ILE A 7 -43.07 45.43 -12.94
C ILE A 7 -43.09 43.93 -12.63
N LEU A 8 -42.78 43.11 -13.63
CA LEU A 8 -42.56 41.68 -13.48
C LEU A 8 -41.14 41.48 -12.94
N ALA A 9 -41.02 41.15 -11.65
CA ALA A 9 -39.73 40.76 -11.07
C ALA A 9 -39.50 39.29 -11.39
N THR A 10 -38.62 39.01 -12.34
CA THR A 10 -38.12 37.66 -12.63
C THR A 10 -37.10 37.30 -11.57
N VAL A 11 -37.47 36.44 -10.63
CA VAL A 11 -36.52 35.84 -9.66
C VAL A 11 -35.74 34.75 -10.40
N LEU A 12 -34.50 35.03 -10.75
CA LEU A 12 -33.54 34.00 -11.17
C LEU A 12 -33.16 33.19 -9.92
N LEU A 13 -33.71 32.00 -9.78
CA LEU A 13 -33.13 30.97 -8.87
C LEU A 13 -31.84 30.48 -9.52
N THR A 14 -30.72 31.04 -9.10
CA THR A 14 -29.40 30.40 -9.30
C THR A 14 -29.32 29.21 -8.35
N ALA A 15 -29.50 28.02 -8.87
CA ALA A 15 -29.12 26.82 -8.14
C ALA A 15 -27.59 26.89 -7.89
N VAL A 16 -27.20 27.18 -6.67
CA VAL A 16 -25.83 27.01 -6.23
C VAL A 16 -25.63 25.49 -6.18
N VAL A 17 -25.07 24.92 -7.25
CA VAL A 17 -24.53 23.56 -7.21
C VAL A 17 -23.30 23.69 -6.33
N THR A 18 -23.42 23.36 -5.05
CA THR A 18 -22.26 23.16 -4.17
C THR A 18 -21.47 22.01 -4.76
N ALA A 19 -20.23 22.27 -5.19
CA ALA A 19 -19.34 21.22 -5.63
C ALA A 19 -19.15 20.22 -4.48
N ARG A 20 -19.39 18.94 -4.74
CA ARG A 20 -19.20 17.86 -3.79
C ARG A 20 -17.73 17.78 -3.39
N ALA A 21 -17.45 17.62 -2.10
CA ALA A 21 -16.06 17.42 -1.62
C ALA A 21 -15.49 16.12 -2.17
N GLN A 22 -14.19 16.05 -2.44
CA GLN A 22 -13.58 14.87 -3.03
C GLN A 22 -13.66 13.65 -2.12
N SER A 23 -13.61 13.83 -0.80
CA SER A 23 -13.80 12.76 0.19
C SER A 23 -15.15 12.06 0.08
N GLU A 24 -16.18 12.76 -0.38
CA GLU A 24 -17.52 12.18 -0.58
C GLU A 24 -17.61 11.18 -1.75
N TRP A 25 -16.61 11.13 -2.62
CA TRP A 25 -16.49 10.15 -3.69
C TRP A 25 -15.75 8.89 -3.25
N VAL A 26 -15.06 8.91 -2.11
CA VAL A 26 -14.28 7.75 -1.64
C VAL A 26 -15.20 6.70 -1.04
N ASN A 27 -15.07 5.47 -1.53
CA ASN A 27 -15.71 4.28 -0.96
C ASN A 27 -14.65 3.34 -0.38
N PRO A 28 -14.35 3.40 0.93
CA PRO A 28 -13.32 2.55 1.54
C PRO A 28 -13.61 1.04 1.49
N PHE A 29 -14.79 0.62 1.04
CA PHE A 29 -15.09 -0.79 0.86
C PHE A 29 -14.55 -1.38 -0.46
N ILE A 30 -14.07 -0.56 -1.41
CA ILE A 30 -13.41 -1.07 -2.61
C ILE A 30 -12.09 -1.76 -2.20
N GLY A 31 -11.86 -2.98 -2.70
CA GLY A 31 -10.68 -3.78 -2.40
C GLY A 31 -10.74 -4.52 -1.07
N THR A 32 -11.89 -4.54 -0.37
CA THR A 32 -12.06 -5.22 0.92
C THR A 32 -12.44 -6.70 0.81
N SER A 33 -12.43 -7.30 -0.38
CA SER A 33 -12.29 -8.75 -0.49
C SER A 33 -10.91 -9.17 0.03
N ASN A 34 -10.75 -10.44 0.44
CA ASN A 34 -9.43 -10.91 0.88
C ASN A 34 -8.34 -10.76 -0.20
N HIS A 35 -8.72 -10.82 -1.47
CA HIS A 35 -7.80 -10.65 -2.60
C HIS A 35 -7.27 -9.22 -2.74
N GLY A 36 -8.12 -8.19 -2.50
CA GLY A 36 -7.68 -6.80 -2.51
C GLY A 36 -6.86 -6.40 -1.29
N ALA A 37 -7.02 -7.11 -0.19
CA ALA A 37 -6.36 -6.92 1.10
C ALA A 37 -6.48 -5.50 1.68
N CYS A 38 -7.43 -4.69 1.21
CA CYS A 38 -7.78 -3.40 1.78
C CYS A 38 -8.72 -3.56 2.98
N ASN A 39 -8.82 -2.50 3.79
CA ASN A 39 -9.79 -2.46 4.89
C ASN A 39 -10.49 -1.09 4.95
N PRO A 40 -11.75 -1.02 5.44
CA PRO A 40 -12.53 0.20 5.46
C PRO A 40 -12.27 1.08 6.69
N GLY A 41 -11.22 0.80 7.44
CA GLY A 41 -10.90 1.45 8.70
C GLY A 41 -10.64 2.94 8.59
N ALA A 42 -10.80 3.63 9.72
CA ALA A 42 -10.48 5.04 9.84
C ALA A 42 -8.95 5.25 9.86
N VAL A 43 -8.42 6.06 8.95
CA VAL A 43 -7.01 6.44 8.86
C VAL A 43 -6.90 7.86 8.32
N THR A 44 -5.83 8.59 8.67
CA THR A 44 -5.49 9.87 8.03
C THR A 44 -4.41 9.66 6.96
N PRO A 45 -4.22 10.60 6.00
CA PRO A 45 -3.17 10.47 4.99
C PRO A 45 -1.81 10.17 5.60
N ASN A 46 -1.22 9.02 5.24
CA ASN A 46 0.04 8.49 5.75
C ASN A 46 0.10 8.34 7.29
N GLY A 47 -1.04 8.15 7.96
CA GLY A 47 -1.08 7.95 9.42
C GLY A 47 -0.53 6.57 9.82
N LEU A 48 0.21 6.52 10.94
CA LEU A 48 0.56 5.25 11.60
C LEU A 48 -0.69 4.58 12.16
N MET A 49 -1.53 5.39 12.82
CA MET A 49 -2.78 4.89 13.41
C MET A 49 -3.84 4.69 12.35
N SER A 50 -4.34 3.48 12.28
CA SER A 50 -5.59 3.12 11.62
C SER A 50 -6.44 2.28 12.56
N VAL A 51 -7.75 2.42 12.49
CA VAL A 51 -8.71 1.64 13.30
C VAL A 51 -9.64 0.93 12.35
N SER A 52 -9.54 -0.38 12.27
CA SER A 52 -10.32 -1.20 11.36
C SER A 52 -11.26 -2.15 12.11
N PRO A 53 -12.48 -2.38 11.61
CA PRO A 53 -13.25 -3.53 12.08
C PRO A 53 -12.43 -4.81 11.88
N PHE A 54 -12.54 -5.75 12.83
CA PHE A 54 -11.85 -7.02 12.81
C PHE A 54 -12.88 -8.14 12.74
N ASN A 55 -12.95 -8.84 11.61
CA ASN A 55 -13.95 -9.84 11.34
C ASN A 55 -13.41 -11.15 10.73
N VAL A 56 -12.10 -11.41 10.92
CA VAL A 56 -11.41 -12.57 10.33
C VAL A 56 -11.05 -13.64 11.35
N MET A 57 -11.75 -13.69 12.49
CA MET A 57 -11.56 -14.70 13.51
C MET A 57 -12.82 -14.91 14.35
N GLY A 58 -12.86 -16.01 15.10
CA GLY A 58 -13.86 -16.29 16.13
C GLY A 58 -15.14 -16.93 15.63
N SER A 59 -15.29 -17.26 14.35
CA SER A 59 -16.49 -17.94 13.84
C SER A 59 -16.20 -18.76 12.60
N GLU A 60 -16.49 -20.05 12.67
CA GLU A 60 -16.46 -20.96 11.51
C GLU A 60 -17.45 -20.57 10.39
N MET A 61 -18.40 -19.67 10.66
CA MET A 61 -19.33 -19.15 9.65
C MET A 61 -18.69 -18.09 8.75
N ASN A 62 -17.56 -17.51 9.14
CA ASN A 62 -16.82 -16.58 8.31
C ASN A 62 -16.19 -17.30 7.12
N THR A 63 -16.29 -16.69 5.95
CA THR A 63 -15.67 -17.22 4.71
C THR A 63 -14.15 -17.26 4.81
N TRP A 64 -13.59 -16.26 5.44
CA TRP A 64 -12.15 -16.08 5.67
C TRP A 64 -11.91 -15.97 7.17
N ASP A 65 -11.63 -17.10 7.82
CA ASP A 65 -11.29 -17.15 9.23
C ASP A 65 -9.84 -17.57 9.37
N LYS A 66 -9.07 -16.83 10.17
CA LYS A 66 -7.62 -17.05 10.32
C LYS A 66 -7.26 -18.41 10.92
N ASP A 67 -8.19 -19.02 11.65
CA ASP A 67 -7.97 -20.31 12.28
C ASP A 67 -8.14 -21.48 11.28
N SER A 68 -8.77 -21.23 10.13
CA SER A 68 -9.08 -22.27 9.15
C SER A 68 -8.60 -21.99 7.73
N ARG A 69 -8.31 -20.73 7.36
CA ARG A 69 -7.97 -20.30 6.00
C ARG A 69 -6.95 -19.19 5.97
N TRP A 70 -6.36 -18.97 4.80
CA TRP A 70 -5.48 -17.83 4.57
C TRP A 70 -6.25 -16.51 4.63
N TRP A 71 -5.67 -15.52 5.30
CA TRP A 71 -6.15 -14.13 5.39
C TRP A 71 -4.95 -13.19 5.27
N SER A 72 -5.18 -11.95 4.84
CA SER A 72 -4.13 -10.93 4.73
C SER A 72 -4.55 -9.55 5.24
N THR A 73 -5.80 -9.40 5.66
CA THR A 73 -6.41 -8.14 6.08
C THR A 73 -7.25 -8.35 7.34
N PRO A 74 -7.42 -7.33 8.20
CA PRO A 74 -8.27 -7.44 9.41
C PRO A 74 -9.77 -7.55 9.09
N TYR A 75 -10.16 -7.17 7.88
CA TYR A 75 -11.55 -7.11 7.46
C TYR A 75 -11.75 -7.73 6.09
N VAL A 76 -12.81 -8.51 5.95
CA VAL A 76 -13.28 -9.06 4.68
C VAL A 76 -14.78 -8.81 4.56
N ALA A 77 -15.21 -8.21 3.44
CA ALA A 77 -16.59 -7.76 3.25
C ALA A 77 -17.64 -8.88 3.33
N GLU A 78 -17.27 -10.11 3.00
CA GLU A 78 -18.12 -11.28 3.06
C GLU A 78 -18.38 -11.77 4.48
N ASN A 79 -17.48 -11.48 5.43
CA ASN A 79 -17.57 -11.92 6.82
C ASN A 79 -18.58 -11.08 7.61
N LYS A 80 -19.28 -11.70 8.53
CA LYS A 80 -20.36 -11.06 9.32
C LYS A 80 -20.19 -11.20 10.84
N TYR A 81 -19.07 -11.75 11.29
CA TYR A 81 -18.81 -11.94 12.71
C TYR A 81 -17.68 -11.00 13.15
N PHE A 82 -18.02 -10.04 13.99
CA PHE A 82 -17.15 -8.99 14.48
C PHE A 82 -16.60 -9.32 15.86
N THR A 83 -15.30 -9.18 16.06
CA THR A 83 -14.63 -9.45 17.34
C THR A 83 -13.90 -8.25 17.94
N GLY A 84 -13.94 -7.10 17.28
CA GLY A 84 -13.38 -5.86 17.79
C GLY A 84 -12.90 -4.90 16.73
N TYR A 85 -12.24 -3.85 17.19
CA TYR A 85 -11.50 -2.91 16.34
C TYR A 85 -10.01 -3.13 16.53
N SER A 86 -9.30 -3.44 15.44
CA SER A 86 -7.85 -3.54 15.45
C SER A 86 -7.18 -2.19 15.16
N HIS A 87 -6.00 -1.98 15.72
CA HIS A 87 -5.22 -0.76 15.56
C HIS A 87 -3.92 -1.05 14.83
N VAL A 88 -3.43 -0.04 14.08
CA VAL A 88 -2.22 -0.13 13.26
C VAL A 88 -2.33 -1.27 12.25
N ASN A 89 -3.09 -1.04 11.20
CA ASN A 89 -3.38 -2.04 10.18
C ASN A 89 -2.55 -1.80 8.93
N LEU A 90 -2.12 -2.88 8.29
CA LEU A 90 -1.64 -2.85 6.91
C LEU A 90 -2.84 -2.81 5.96
N SER A 91 -2.67 -2.22 4.78
CA SER A 91 -3.67 -2.16 3.72
C SER A 91 -3.07 -2.52 2.38
N GLY A 92 -3.71 -3.43 1.67
CA GLY A 92 -3.28 -3.89 0.36
C GLY A 92 -2.04 -4.79 0.38
N VAL A 93 -1.71 -5.44 1.49
CA VAL A 93 -0.49 -6.24 1.64
C VAL A 93 -0.86 -7.72 1.74
N GLY A 94 -0.17 -8.58 0.97
CA GLY A 94 -0.50 -10.00 0.84
C GLY A 94 -0.11 -10.88 2.03
N CYS A 95 0.75 -10.41 2.94
CA CYS A 95 1.13 -11.14 4.15
C CYS A 95 0.49 -10.52 5.40
N PRO A 96 -0.05 -11.35 6.33
CA PRO A 96 -0.62 -10.84 7.58
C PRO A 96 0.47 -10.37 8.54
N ASP A 97 0.28 -9.18 9.10
CA ASP A 97 0.99 -8.66 10.27
C ASP A 97 0.23 -7.46 10.86
N ALA A 98 0.69 -6.95 12.00
CA ALA A 98 0.07 -5.82 12.70
C ALA A 98 -1.40 -6.10 13.09
N ALA A 99 -2.33 -5.18 12.87
CA ALA A 99 -3.76 -5.31 13.20
C ALA A 99 -4.00 -5.87 14.61
N ALA A 100 -3.37 -5.27 15.59
CA ALA A 100 -3.33 -5.69 16.99
C ALA A 100 -4.10 -4.72 17.91
N LEU A 101 -3.98 -4.87 19.23
CA LEU A 101 -4.61 -4.01 20.23
C LEU A 101 -6.13 -3.91 20.00
N LEU A 102 -6.81 -5.06 20.04
CA LEU A 102 -8.24 -5.13 19.70
C LEU A 102 -9.11 -4.59 20.83
N THR A 103 -9.95 -3.60 20.53
CA THR A 103 -10.96 -3.06 21.44
C THR A 103 -12.33 -3.60 21.08
N MET A 104 -13.13 -3.98 22.10
CA MET A 104 -14.47 -4.51 21.88
C MET A 104 -15.47 -4.04 22.94
N PRO A 105 -16.58 -3.36 22.54
CA PRO A 105 -17.69 -3.07 23.44
C PRO A 105 -18.63 -4.28 23.56
N THR A 106 -18.87 -4.76 24.78
CA THR A 106 -19.79 -5.86 25.05
C THR A 106 -20.90 -5.47 26.02
N ARG A 107 -21.93 -6.30 26.13
CA ARG A 107 -23.07 -6.09 27.04
C ARG A 107 -23.32 -7.31 27.92
N GLY A 108 -23.94 -7.05 29.10
CA GLY A 108 -24.29 -8.08 30.04
C GLY A 108 -23.10 -8.51 30.90
N ASN A 109 -23.07 -9.78 31.28
CA ASN A 109 -21.97 -10.33 32.06
C ASN A 109 -20.65 -10.25 31.31
N LEU A 110 -19.58 -10.02 32.03
CA LEU A 110 -18.24 -9.98 31.45
C LEU A 110 -17.90 -11.31 30.78
N GLN A 111 -17.53 -11.25 29.51
CA GLN A 111 -17.02 -12.36 28.71
C GLN A 111 -15.77 -11.90 27.97
N VAL A 112 -14.67 -12.66 28.06
CA VAL A 112 -13.37 -12.31 27.49
C VAL A 112 -12.90 -13.29 26.41
N ASP A 113 -13.66 -14.36 26.16
CA ASP A 113 -13.44 -15.29 25.05
C ASP A 113 -14.03 -14.73 23.76
N TYR A 114 -13.22 -14.48 22.75
CA TYR A 114 -13.65 -13.86 21.50
C TYR A 114 -14.62 -14.73 20.69
N HIS A 115 -14.56 -16.05 20.82
CA HIS A 115 -15.54 -16.95 20.22
C HIS A 115 -16.96 -16.77 20.82
N ILE A 116 -17.06 -16.20 22.02
CA ILE A 116 -18.32 -16.00 22.75
C ILE A 116 -18.75 -14.53 22.74
N TYR A 117 -17.81 -13.58 22.93
CA TYR A 117 -18.18 -12.16 22.97
C TYR A 117 -18.41 -11.54 21.59
N GLY A 118 -17.82 -12.12 20.54
CA GLY A 118 -18.03 -11.66 19.17
C GLY A 118 -19.49 -11.75 18.74
N CYS A 119 -19.89 -10.98 17.77
CA CYS A 119 -21.28 -10.95 17.31
C CYS A 119 -21.41 -10.47 15.86
N GLU A 120 -22.58 -10.73 15.26
CA GLU A 120 -22.94 -10.15 13.98
C GLU A 120 -23.10 -8.61 14.08
N TYR A 121 -23.02 -7.93 12.95
CA TYR A 121 -23.13 -6.48 12.86
C TYR A 121 -23.82 -6.04 11.56
N THR A 122 -24.33 -4.82 11.55
CA THR A 122 -25.11 -4.23 10.45
C THR A 122 -24.81 -2.72 10.34
N GLU A 123 -25.46 -2.05 9.40
CA GLU A 123 -25.44 -0.59 9.22
C GLU A 123 -24.03 0.00 9.08
N GLU A 124 -23.16 -0.70 8.36
CA GLU A 124 -21.79 -0.23 8.12
C GLU A 124 -21.77 1.06 7.32
N LYS A 125 -20.93 1.99 7.75
CA LYS A 125 -20.61 3.21 7.02
C LYS A 125 -19.13 3.50 7.16
N ALA A 126 -18.49 3.77 6.03
CA ALA A 126 -17.10 4.18 5.98
C ALA A 126 -16.93 5.43 5.10
N SER A 127 -16.03 6.29 5.50
CA SER A 127 -15.54 7.44 4.73
C SER A 127 -14.11 7.75 5.16
N PRO A 128 -13.35 8.55 4.41
CA PRO A 128 -11.98 8.88 4.81
C PRO A 128 -11.89 9.41 6.25
N GLY A 129 -11.18 8.67 7.10
CA GLY A 129 -11.00 9.00 8.52
C GLY A 129 -12.16 8.59 9.44
N TYR A 130 -13.13 7.82 8.97
CA TYR A 130 -14.29 7.41 9.78
C TYR A 130 -14.83 6.04 9.37
N TYR A 131 -15.21 5.24 10.39
CA TYR A 131 -16.00 4.02 10.21
C TYR A 131 -17.03 3.89 11.33
N SER A 132 -18.16 3.23 11.06
CA SER A 132 -19.18 2.90 12.06
C SER A 132 -19.97 1.65 11.67
N ASN A 133 -20.47 0.95 12.69
CA ASN A 133 -21.43 -0.15 12.53
C ASN A 133 -22.42 -0.22 13.72
N PHE A 134 -23.38 -1.12 13.63
CA PHE A 134 -24.32 -1.43 14.68
C PHE A 134 -24.22 -2.92 15.02
N LEU A 135 -23.79 -3.22 16.25
CA LEU A 135 -23.56 -4.59 16.72
C LEU A 135 -24.89 -5.28 17.12
N ALA A 136 -24.98 -6.59 16.91
CA ALA A 136 -26.17 -7.39 17.29
C ALA A 136 -26.45 -7.35 18.80
N ASN A 137 -25.45 -7.03 19.63
CA ASN A 137 -25.63 -6.79 21.06
C ASN A 137 -26.30 -5.44 21.37
N GLY A 138 -26.65 -4.62 20.37
CA GLY A 138 -27.33 -3.34 20.48
C GLY A 138 -26.43 -2.11 20.67
N VAL A 139 -25.13 -2.26 20.58
CA VAL A 139 -24.17 -1.13 20.68
C VAL A 139 -23.96 -0.51 19.30
N LYS A 140 -24.12 0.81 19.19
CA LYS A 140 -23.64 1.57 18.04
C LYS A 140 -22.18 1.94 18.25
N THR A 141 -21.34 1.69 17.27
CA THR A 141 -19.92 2.01 17.34
C THR A 141 -19.53 3.02 16.27
N GLU A 142 -18.60 3.90 16.60
CA GLU A 142 -18.05 4.92 15.71
C GLU A 142 -16.55 5.05 16.01
N VAL A 143 -15.70 5.06 14.97
CA VAL A 143 -14.26 5.19 15.15
C VAL A 143 -13.67 6.24 14.19
N SER A 144 -12.64 6.93 14.66
CA SER A 144 -11.85 7.90 13.89
C SER A 144 -10.39 7.89 14.35
N ALA A 145 -9.50 8.51 13.57
CA ALA A 145 -8.08 8.52 13.84
C ALA A 145 -7.43 9.87 13.54
N THR A 146 -6.30 10.12 14.20
CA THR A 146 -5.30 11.12 13.82
C THR A 146 -4.07 10.41 13.24
N THR A 147 -2.93 11.07 13.18
CA THR A 147 -1.72 10.44 12.65
C THR A 147 -1.21 9.29 13.54
N ARG A 148 -1.31 9.40 14.88
CA ARG A 148 -0.73 8.47 15.86
C ARG A 148 -1.72 8.04 16.94
N THR A 149 -2.98 8.49 16.86
CA THR A 149 -3.97 8.21 17.89
C THR A 149 -5.32 7.85 17.30
N SER A 150 -6.11 7.06 18.03
CA SER A 150 -7.50 6.76 17.72
C SER A 150 -8.46 7.37 18.73
N ILE A 151 -9.72 7.51 18.31
CA ILE A 151 -10.85 7.78 19.17
C ILE A 151 -12.03 6.88 18.75
N GLU A 152 -12.65 6.25 19.73
CA GLU A 152 -13.75 5.34 19.52
C GLU A 152 -14.91 5.72 20.44
N ARG A 153 -16.11 5.83 19.88
CA ARG A 153 -17.33 6.19 20.61
C ARG A 153 -18.33 5.03 20.52
N PHE A 154 -18.71 4.50 21.69
CA PHE A 154 -19.65 3.41 21.82
C PHE A 154 -20.92 3.92 22.50
N THR A 155 -22.07 3.81 21.83
CA THR A 155 -23.37 4.22 22.38
C THR A 155 -24.11 2.97 22.82
N PHE A 156 -24.38 2.87 24.11
CA PHE A 156 -24.96 1.69 24.73
C PHE A 156 -26.47 1.81 24.97
N PRO A 157 -27.23 0.73 24.82
CA PRO A 157 -28.55 0.64 25.45
C PRO A 157 -28.41 0.51 26.97
N ALA A 158 -29.54 0.60 27.73
CA ALA A 158 -29.51 0.49 29.19
C ALA A 158 -28.98 -0.87 29.66
N GLY A 159 -28.29 -0.89 30.81
CA GLY A 159 -27.84 -2.08 31.51
C GLY A 159 -26.33 -2.25 31.61
N PRO A 160 -25.86 -3.45 32.02
CA PRO A 160 -24.44 -3.72 32.18
C PRO A 160 -23.70 -3.68 30.85
N ALA A 161 -22.46 -3.16 30.89
CA ALA A 161 -21.61 -2.97 29.73
C ALA A 161 -20.13 -3.20 30.05
N ASN A 162 -19.34 -3.58 29.05
CA ASN A 162 -17.90 -3.73 29.22
C ASN A 162 -17.17 -3.16 27.99
N ILE A 163 -15.95 -2.69 28.22
CA ILE A 163 -14.96 -2.38 27.20
C ILE A 163 -13.78 -3.30 27.40
N LEU A 164 -13.43 -4.04 26.36
CA LEU A 164 -12.32 -4.99 26.38
C LEU A 164 -11.15 -4.45 25.55
N LEU A 165 -9.93 -4.69 26.01
CA LEU A 165 -8.71 -4.58 25.22
C LEU A 165 -8.05 -5.96 25.13
N ASN A 166 -8.10 -6.60 23.98
CA ASN A 166 -7.48 -7.89 23.74
C ASN A 166 -6.08 -7.70 23.15
N LEU A 167 -5.06 -8.24 23.83
CA LEU A 167 -3.66 -8.19 23.44
C LEU A 167 -3.15 -9.57 22.97
N GLY A 168 -3.96 -10.61 23.11
CA GLY A 168 -3.65 -11.96 22.62
C GLY A 168 -3.80 -12.09 21.11
N GLU A 169 -4.79 -11.40 20.56
CA GLU A 169 -5.24 -11.58 19.19
C GLU A 169 -4.79 -10.45 18.27
N GLY A 170 -4.84 -10.71 16.95
CA GLY A 170 -4.43 -9.81 15.87
C GLY A 170 -3.98 -10.58 14.65
N LEU A 171 -3.48 -9.90 13.62
CA LEU A 171 -2.93 -10.56 12.42
C LEU A 171 -1.47 -10.97 12.58
N THR A 172 -0.75 -10.39 13.53
CA THR A 172 0.64 -10.75 13.77
C THR A 172 0.80 -12.22 14.18
N ASN A 173 1.88 -12.86 13.75
CA ASN A 173 2.28 -14.19 14.18
C ASN A 173 3.15 -14.15 15.46
N GLU A 174 3.40 -12.97 16.02
CA GLU A 174 4.25 -12.81 17.19
C GLU A 174 3.41 -12.73 18.46
N SER A 175 3.92 -13.27 19.56
CA SER A 175 3.29 -13.25 20.85
C SER A 175 4.08 -12.43 21.87
N GLY A 176 3.45 -12.13 22.98
CA GLY A 176 4.04 -11.37 24.08
C GLY A 176 3.48 -9.95 24.17
N ALA A 177 2.88 -9.68 25.31
CA ALA A 177 2.33 -8.37 25.64
C ALA A 177 2.50 -8.05 27.12
N MET A 178 2.33 -6.78 27.47
CA MET A 178 2.21 -6.32 28.85
C MET A 178 1.16 -5.22 28.89
N VAL A 179 0.34 -5.23 29.95
CA VAL A 179 -0.61 -4.16 30.26
C VAL A 179 -0.52 -3.80 31.73
N ARG A 180 -0.54 -2.50 32.01
CA ARG A 180 -0.46 -1.94 33.36
C ARG A 180 -1.58 -0.92 33.57
N ARG A 181 -2.23 -1.01 34.75
CA ARG A 181 -3.19 -0.02 35.23
C ARG A 181 -2.46 1.21 35.74
N VAL A 182 -2.81 2.39 35.23
CA VAL A 182 -2.25 3.67 35.65
C VAL A 182 -3.24 4.40 36.59
N SER A 183 -4.52 4.37 36.24
CA SER A 183 -5.60 4.97 37.01
C SER A 183 -6.94 4.27 36.69
N ASP A 184 -8.03 4.73 37.30
CA ASP A 184 -9.39 4.25 37.03
C ASP A 184 -9.86 4.49 35.58
N THR A 185 -9.13 5.31 34.84
CA THR A 185 -9.46 5.69 33.45
C THR A 185 -8.31 5.54 32.48
N GLU A 186 -7.17 5.01 32.90
CA GLU A 186 -6.00 4.90 32.01
C GLU A 186 -5.23 3.60 32.24
N ILE A 187 -4.94 2.93 31.15
CA ILE A 187 -4.01 1.79 31.06
C ILE A 187 -2.94 2.05 30.01
N GLU A 188 -1.80 1.38 30.16
CA GLU A 188 -0.68 1.48 29.23
C GLU A 188 -0.01 0.12 29.04
N GLY A 189 0.77 -0.04 27.99
CA GLY A 189 1.49 -1.29 27.75
C GLY A 189 2.19 -1.37 26.43
N PHE A 190 2.48 -2.60 26.03
CA PHE A 190 3.02 -2.93 24.71
C PHE A 190 2.56 -4.30 24.24
N LYS A 191 2.65 -4.52 22.92
CA LYS A 191 2.55 -5.83 22.28
C LYS A 191 3.73 -6.01 21.32
N LEU A 192 4.25 -7.23 21.20
CA LEU A 192 5.18 -7.61 20.15
C LEU A 192 4.41 -7.94 18.87
N LEU A 193 4.92 -7.41 17.76
CA LEU A 193 4.45 -7.65 16.41
C LEU A 193 5.60 -8.19 15.57
N GLY A 194 5.31 -8.84 14.45
CA GLY A 194 6.36 -9.29 13.54
C GLY A 194 6.10 -10.63 12.89
N THR A 195 7.20 -11.20 12.38
CA THR A 195 7.25 -12.41 11.56
C THR A 195 6.56 -12.29 10.22
N PHE A 196 6.45 -11.05 9.68
CA PHE A 196 5.91 -10.77 8.36
C PHE A 196 6.53 -11.68 7.31
N CYS A 197 5.70 -12.31 6.47
CA CYS A 197 6.09 -13.29 5.46
C CYS A 197 7.11 -14.32 5.99
N TYR A 198 6.87 -14.83 7.20
CA TYR A 198 7.70 -15.85 7.88
C TYR A 198 9.13 -15.43 8.25
N ASN A 199 9.47 -14.13 8.16
CA ASN A 199 10.76 -13.63 8.64
C ASN A 199 10.79 -13.53 10.16
N ARG A 200 11.27 -14.58 10.82
CA ARG A 200 11.38 -14.71 12.29
C ARG A 200 12.23 -13.64 12.97
N ASN A 201 13.02 -12.89 12.23
CA ASN A 201 13.89 -11.84 12.78
C ASN A 201 13.24 -10.45 12.73
N ALA A 202 12.15 -10.28 12.00
CA ALA A 202 11.44 -9.02 11.87
C ALA A 202 10.42 -8.86 13.02
N VAL A 203 10.90 -8.74 14.27
CA VAL A 203 10.07 -8.54 15.47
C VAL A 203 10.28 -7.13 16.02
N PHE A 204 9.20 -6.46 16.36
CA PHE A 204 9.21 -5.09 16.88
C PHE A 204 8.07 -4.86 17.90
N PRO A 205 8.25 -4.00 18.91
CA PRO A 205 7.18 -3.65 19.85
C PRO A 205 6.33 -2.51 19.30
N ILE A 206 5.02 -2.56 19.60
CA ILE A 206 4.15 -1.40 19.60
C ILE A 206 3.77 -1.06 21.05
N TYR A 207 3.95 0.20 21.44
CA TYR A 207 3.58 0.72 22.74
C TYR A 207 2.27 1.48 22.64
N PHE A 208 1.44 1.40 23.69
CA PHE A 208 0.15 2.10 23.71
C PHE A 208 -0.15 2.74 25.08
N VAL A 209 -0.99 3.75 25.03
CA VAL A 209 -1.72 4.31 26.17
C VAL A 209 -3.19 4.40 25.76
N LEU A 210 -4.07 3.82 26.56
CA LEU A 210 -5.51 3.87 26.36
C LEU A 210 -6.16 4.62 27.52
N ARG A 211 -7.05 5.58 27.18
CA ARG A 211 -7.86 6.34 28.14
C ARG A 211 -9.34 6.14 27.84
N ILE A 212 -10.15 6.15 28.91
CA ILE A 212 -11.61 6.10 28.82
C ILE A 212 -12.22 7.31 29.53
N ASN A 213 -13.30 7.86 28.97
CA ASN A 213 -13.95 9.10 29.47
C ASN A 213 -14.70 8.96 30.80
N LYS A 214 -14.92 7.74 31.30
CA LYS A 214 -15.65 7.46 32.52
C LYS A 214 -14.96 6.33 33.29
N ALA A 215 -14.71 6.52 34.58
CA ALA A 215 -14.23 5.46 35.45
C ALA A 215 -15.19 4.28 35.46
N ALA A 216 -14.65 3.06 35.38
CA ALA A 216 -15.42 1.84 35.47
C ALA A 216 -15.86 1.55 36.93
N ASP A 217 -16.96 0.80 37.10
CA ASP A 217 -17.36 0.30 38.42
C ASP A 217 -16.42 -0.82 38.88
N ASN A 218 -15.92 -1.63 37.93
CA ASN A 218 -14.92 -2.67 38.13
C ASN A 218 -13.98 -2.74 36.93
N ASP A 219 -12.72 -3.11 37.17
CA ASP A 219 -11.72 -3.31 36.14
C ASP A 219 -10.75 -4.45 36.48
N GLY A 220 -10.00 -4.95 35.50
CA GLY A 220 -9.02 -6.01 35.73
C GLY A 220 -8.45 -6.62 34.46
N TYR A 221 -7.75 -7.70 34.67
CA TYR A 221 -6.99 -8.41 33.64
C TYR A 221 -7.57 -9.79 33.37
N TRP A 222 -7.29 -10.33 32.16
CA TRP A 222 -7.44 -11.74 31.90
C TRP A 222 -6.18 -12.36 31.32
N LYS A 223 -6.07 -13.66 31.45
CA LYS A 223 -5.06 -14.48 30.80
C LYS A 223 -5.66 -15.82 30.40
N LYS A 224 -5.40 -16.26 29.17
CA LYS A 224 -5.73 -17.61 28.73
C LYS A 224 -4.73 -18.58 29.36
N GLN A 225 -5.22 -19.49 30.18
CA GLN A 225 -4.42 -20.56 30.80
C GLN A 225 -4.45 -21.77 29.91
N ARG A 226 -3.33 -22.15 29.33
CA ARG A 226 -3.22 -23.39 28.56
C ARG A 226 -3.25 -24.60 29.49
N PRO A 227 -3.88 -25.72 29.11
CA PRO A 227 -3.84 -26.95 29.89
C PRO A 227 -2.41 -27.46 30.03
N MET A 228 -2.07 -28.06 31.18
CA MET A 228 -0.73 -28.56 31.45
C MET A 228 -0.44 -29.96 30.86
N THR A 229 -1.14 -30.37 29.80
CA THR A 229 -0.88 -31.61 29.09
C THR A 229 -0.07 -31.33 27.83
N VAL A 230 0.83 -32.26 27.43
CA VAL A 230 1.69 -32.11 26.25
C VAL A 230 0.85 -31.95 24.98
N GLU A 231 -0.26 -32.65 24.85
CA GLU A 231 -1.16 -32.59 23.71
C GLU A 231 -1.85 -31.20 23.59
N ALA A 232 -2.33 -30.68 24.70
CA ALA A 232 -2.99 -29.38 24.76
C ALA A 232 -2.02 -28.19 24.65
N ALA A 233 -0.73 -28.39 24.88
CA ALA A 233 0.29 -27.34 24.68
C ALA A 233 0.51 -27.01 23.19
N TRP A 234 0.08 -27.87 22.26
CA TRP A 234 0.17 -27.68 20.81
C TRP A 234 -1.12 -27.15 20.19
N ASP A 235 -2.20 -27.13 20.94
CA ASP A 235 -3.50 -26.62 20.50
C ASP A 235 -3.74 -25.25 21.16
N SER A 236 -3.59 -24.17 20.39
CA SER A 236 -3.76 -22.80 20.89
C SER A 236 -5.20 -22.48 21.30
N ASP A 237 -6.18 -23.24 20.78
CA ASP A 237 -7.59 -23.00 21.08
C ASP A 237 -8.03 -23.66 22.39
N GLN A 238 -7.24 -24.62 22.91
CA GLN A 238 -7.48 -25.19 24.21
C GLN A 238 -6.98 -24.28 25.34
N GLY A 239 -7.81 -24.03 26.30
CA GLY A 239 -7.50 -23.26 27.51
C GLY A 239 -8.71 -22.52 28.04
N ALA A 240 -8.66 -22.19 29.33
CA ALA A 240 -9.67 -21.40 29.99
C ALA A 240 -9.15 -20.02 30.32
N TYR A 241 -9.97 -19.01 30.13
CA TYR A 241 -9.65 -17.65 30.55
C TYR A 241 -9.78 -17.51 32.06
N LYS A 242 -8.76 -17.00 32.71
CA LYS A 242 -8.74 -16.63 34.12
C LYS A 242 -8.80 -15.13 34.26
N LEU A 243 -9.73 -14.64 35.08
CA LEU A 243 -9.87 -13.22 35.44
C LEU A 243 -9.03 -12.91 36.69
N TYR A 244 -8.44 -11.73 36.68
CA TYR A 244 -7.63 -11.17 37.78
C TYR A 244 -8.20 -9.80 38.14
N ASP A 245 -9.05 -9.80 39.15
CA ASP A 245 -9.65 -8.61 39.71
C ASP A 245 -8.78 -8.10 40.86
N ALA A 246 -8.36 -6.87 40.80
CA ALA A 246 -7.55 -6.16 41.81
C ALA A 246 -6.34 -6.95 42.38
N TYR A 247 -5.83 -7.93 41.64
CA TYR A 247 -4.75 -8.81 42.09
C TYR A 247 -3.36 -8.19 41.87
N THR A 248 -3.19 -7.41 40.83
CA THR A 248 -1.90 -6.83 40.42
C THR A 248 -2.15 -5.53 39.63
N ASP A 249 -1.17 -4.65 39.63
CA ASP A 249 -1.18 -3.42 38.79
C ASP A 249 -0.61 -3.66 37.39
N GLU A 250 -0.02 -4.83 37.13
CA GLU A 250 0.60 -5.17 35.86
C GLU A 250 0.45 -6.67 35.55
N LEU A 251 0.14 -7.00 34.31
CA LEU A 251 0.16 -8.37 33.80
C LEU A 251 0.96 -8.44 32.49
N ALA A 252 1.81 -9.47 32.39
CA ALA A 252 2.54 -9.80 31.16
C ALA A 252 2.28 -11.25 30.73
N GLY A 253 2.26 -11.47 29.42
CA GLY A 253 2.04 -12.82 28.86
C GLY A 253 1.68 -12.78 27.38
N ASP A 254 1.30 -13.94 26.85
CA ASP A 254 0.93 -14.10 25.45
C ASP A 254 -0.55 -13.71 25.23
N ASP A 255 -1.48 -14.53 25.72
CA ASP A 255 -2.92 -14.33 25.52
C ASP A 255 -3.51 -13.59 26.73
N ILE A 256 -3.28 -12.28 26.78
CA ILE A 256 -3.72 -11.41 27.88
C ILE A 256 -4.60 -10.28 27.37
N GLY A 257 -5.32 -9.66 28.30
CA GLY A 257 -6.05 -8.45 28.00
C GLY A 257 -6.52 -7.73 29.27
N TYR A 258 -7.25 -6.65 29.06
CA TYR A 258 -7.80 -5.80 30.10
C TYR A 258 -9.27 -5.49 29.84
N TRP A 259 -10.06 -5.39 30.92
CA TRP A 259 -11.48 -5.07 30.85
C TRP A 259 -11.86 -3.92 31.80
N PHE A 260 -12.81 -3.10 31.32
CA PHE A 260 -13.55 -2.12 32.12
C PHE A 260 -15.02 -2.56 32.14
N SER A 261 -15.63 -2.66 33.32
CA SER A 261 -17.04 -3.06 33.48
C SER A 261 -17.84 -1.97 34.17
N TYR A 262 -19.07 -1.80 33.70
CA TYR A 262 -20.06 -0.85 34.18
C TYR A 262 -21.31 -1.62 34.57
N ASP A 263 -21.74 -1.52 35.84
CA ASP A 263 -22.88 -2.26 36.38
C ASP A 263 -24.18 -1.85 35.71
N ASN A 264 -24.33 -0.56 35.39
CA ASN A 264 -25.56 -0.06 34.76
C ASN A 264 -25.32 1.27 34.01
N LEU A 265 -25.39 1.23 32.70
CA LEU A 265 -25.41 2.44 31.86
C LEU A 265 -26.83 2.90 31.57
N ALA A 266 -27.06 4.20 31.45
CA ALA A 266 -28.31 4.77 31.00
C ALA A 266 -28.55 4.49 29.48
N PRO A 267 -29.80 4.47 28.98
CA PRO A 267 -30.06 4.32 27.56
C PRO A 267 -29.43 5.47 26.75
N GLY A 268 -28.61 5.14 25.75
CA GLY A 268 -27.91 6.12 24.91
C GLY A 268 -26.65 6.70 25.54
N GLU A 269 -26.20 6.19 26.69
CA GLU A 269 -24.95 6.62 27.30
C GLU A 269 -23.76 6.24 26.43
N GLN A 270 -22.79 7.15 26.33
CA GLN A 270 -21.62 7.01 25.46
C GLN A 270 -20.35 6.78 26.30
N LEU A 271 -19.68 5.67 26.03
CA LEU A 271 -18.31 5.46 26.45
C LEU A 271 -17.41 5.81 25.30
N THR A 272 -16.41 6.65 25.55
CA THR A 272 -15.43 7.06 24.55
C THR A 272 -14.04 6.67 25.02
N ILE A 273 -13.31 5.97 24.19
CA ILE A 273 -11.91 5.63 24.44
C ILE A 273 -11.01 6.39 23.46
N GLN A 274 -9.79 6.63 23.89
CA GLN A 274 -8.69 7.17 23.08
C GLN A 274 -7.49 6.25 23.24
N MET A 275 -6.79 5.99 22.14
CA MET A 275 -5.54 5.24 22.19
C MET A 275 -4.46 6.01 21.45
N GLY A 276 -3.32 6.23 22.13
CA GLY A 276 -2.09 6.72 21.51
C GLY A 276 -1.11 5.57 21.33
N VAL A 277 -0.39 5.53 20.22
CA VAL A 277 0.62 4.50 19.94
C VAL A 277 1.97 5.11 19.62
N SER A 278 3.04 4.33 19.85
CA SER A 278 4.42 4.64 19.48
C SER A 278 5.20 3.35 19.21
N MET A 279 6.14 3.40 18.30
CA MET A 279 7.11 2.31 18.10
C MET A 279 8.38 2.49 18.95
N VAL A 280 8.43 3.52 19.82
CA VAL A 280 9.61 3.87 20.61
C VAL A 280 9.41 3.55 22.10
N SER A 281 8.35 4.08 22.72
CA SER A 281 8.10 3.91 24.16
C SER A 281 6.65 4.21 24.56
N ILE A 282 6.26 3.77 25.75
CA ILE A 282 4.98 4.14 26.38
C ILE A 282 4.89 5.66 26.60
N ASP A 283 5.98 6.30 27.04
CA ASP A 283 5.98 7.74 27.26
C ASP A 283 5.73 8.53 25.98
N ASN A 284 6.28 8.05 24.84
CA ASN A 284 6.02 8.65 23.54
C ASN A 284 4.57 8.41 23.07
N ALA A 285 4.01 7.23 23.32
CA ALA A 285 2.59 6.96 23.03
C ALA A 285 1.67 7.91 23.81
N ARG A 286 2.02 8.21 25.07
CA ARG A 286 1.34 9.19 25.91
C ARG A 286 1.48 10.60 25.36
N GLU A 287 2.70 11.02 24.99
CA GLU A 287 2.93 12.34 24.40
C GLU A 287 2.18 12.51 23.07
N ASN A 288 2.15 11.49 22.23
CA ASN A 288 1.35 11.49 21.00
C ASN A 288 -0.13 11.73 21.31
N LEU A 289 -0.69 11.01 22.29
CA LEU A 289 -2.08 11.17 22.69
C LEU A 289 -2.36 12.57 23.23
N ASP A 290 -1.53 13.08 24.13
CA ASP A 290 -1.69 14.41 24.74
C ASP A 290 -1.61 15.55 23.72
N LYS A 291 -0.81 15.41 22.68
CA LYS A 291 -0.62 16.42 21.63
C LYS A 291 -1.67 16.39 20.54
N GLU A 292 -2.07 15.19 20.11
CA GLU A 292 -3.01 15.04 18.98
C GLU A 292 -4.47 15.09 19.43
N GLN A 293 -4.78 14.71 20.70
CA GLN A 293 -6.13 14.73 21.24
C GLN A 293 -6.20 15.36 22.64
N SER A 294 -6.71 16.56 22.73
CA SER A 294 -6.81 17.30 24.00
C SER A 294 -8.03 16.95 24.87
N GLY A 295 -8.81 15.94 24.51
CA GLY A 295 -10.03 15.51 25.20
C GLY A 295 -10.89 14.60 24.32
N PHE A 296 -11.99 14.07 24.87
CA PHE A 296 -12.85 13.08 24.24
C PHE A 296 -13.85 13.67 23.23
N ASP A 297 -13.40 14.59 22.37
CA ASP A 297 -14.24 15.22 21.34
C ASP A 297 -14.16 14.43 20.02
N PHE A 298 -14.98 13.41 19.90
CA PHE A 298 -15.04 12.54 18.74
C PHE A 298 -15.31 13.30 17.43
N ASP A 299 -16.28 14.20 17.46
CA ASP A 299 -16.73 14.88 16.23
C ASP A 299 -15.67 15.84 15.70
N LYS A 300 -14.89 16.46 16.61
CA LYS A 300 -13.73 17.29 16.24
C LYS A 300 -12.62 16.47 15.57
N VAL A 301 -12.29 15.30 16.11
CA VAL A 301 -11.26 14.41 15.52
C VAL A 301 -11.70 13.93 14.13
N ARG A 302 -12.96 13.48 14.02
CA ARG A 302 -13.55 13.04 12.75
C ARG A 302 -13.49 14.16 11.69
N GLN A 303 -13.93 15.36 12.04
CA GLN A 303 -13.92 16.50 11.11
C GLN A 303 -12.50 16.85 10.66
N ALA A 304 -11.54 16.86 11.59
CA ALA A 304 -10.14 17.13 11.26
C ALA A 304 -9.54 16.07 10.32
N ALA A 305 -9.92 14.81 10.48
CA ALA A 305 -9.48 13.74 9.59
C ALA A 305 -10.08 13.91 8.17
N GLU A 306 -11.37 14.24 8.07
CA GLU A 306 -12.05 14.51 6.79
C GLU A 306 -11.44 15.73 6.08
N ASP A 307 -11.20 16.83 6.79
CA ASP A 307 -10.57 18.03 6.26
C ASP A 307 -9.18 17.74 5.68
N LYS A 308 -8.38 16.95 6.42
CA LYS A 308 -7.04 16.53 6.00
C LYS A 308 -7.09 15.67 4.72
N TRP A 309 -8.06 14.77 4.60
CA TRP A 309 -8.29 14.01 3.37
C TRP A 309 -8.68 14.90 2.20
N ASN A 310 -9.60 15.84 2.40
CA ASN A 310 -10.01 16.77 1.36
C ASN A 310 -8.85 17.66 0.87
N GLU A 311 -7.97 18.11 1.76
CA GLU A 311 -6.74 18.83 1.41
C GLU A 311 -5.86 18.04 0.43
N HIS A 312 -5.76 16.72 0.63
CA HIS A 312 -4.94 15.87 -0.23
C HIS A 312 -5.66 15.51 -1.55
N LEU A 313 -6.89 15.03 -1.46
CA LEU A 313 -7.64 14.56 -2.62
C LEU A 313 -7.96 15.68 -3.63
N CYS A 314 -8.08 16.94 -3.20
CA CYS A 314 -8.34 18.08 -4.07
C CYS A 314 -7.20 18.41 -5.05
N LYS A 315 -6.03 17.78 -4.92
CA LYS A 315 -4.90 17.93 -5.87
C LYS A 315 -5.27 17.48 -7.29
N VAL A 316 -6.20 16.53 -7.42
CA VAL A 316 -6.71 16.12 -8.71
C VAL A 316 -8.23 16.31 -8.74
N GLN A 317 -8.71 17.01 -9.76
CA GLN A 317 -10.13 17.25 -9.99
C GLN A 317 -10.52 16.66 -11.33
N VAL A 318 -11.65 15.95 -11.38
CA VAL A 318 -12.13 15.29 -12.59
C VAL A 318 -13.55 15.78 -12.94
N GLU A 319 -13.78 15.98 -14.24
CA GLU A 319 -15.08 16.38 -14.80
C GLU A 319 -15.51 15.37 -15.87
N GLY A 320 -16.81 15.08 -15.95
CA GLY A 320 -17.34 14.01 -16.81
C GLY A 320 -17.19 12.62 -16.16
N GLY A 321 -17.38 11.57 -16.96
CA GLY A 321 -17.42 10.20 -16.47
C GLY A 321 -18.67 9.87 -15.65
N THR A 322 -18.81 8.61 -15.23
CA THR A 322 -19.90 8.15 -14.35
C THR A 322 -19.54 8.39 -12.88
N ASP A 323 -20.55 8.32 -12.00
CA ASP A 323 -20.34 8.42 -10.56
C ASP A 323 -19.47 7.26 -10.04
N ASP A 324 -19.66 6.03 -10.57
CA ASP A 324 -18.81 4.89 -10.24
C ASP A 324 -17.35 5.11 -10.65
N GLN A 325 -17.09 5.67 -11.84
CA GLN A 325 -15.74 6.01 -12.26
C GLN A 325 -15.07 7.03 -11.34
N LYS A 326 -15.82 8.05 -10.88
CA LYS A 326 -15.31 9.03 -9.89
C LYS A 326 -15.02 8.35 -8.55
N THR A 327 -15.95 7.49 -8.11
CA THR A 327 -15.76 6.71 -6.86
C THR A 327 -14.54 5.84 -6.92
N VAL A 328 -14.33 5.08 -7.98
CA VAL A 328 -13.14 4.27 -8.21
C VAL A 328 -11.88 5.14 -8.22
N PHE A 329 -11.89 6.26 -8.96
CA PHE A 329 -10.74 7.15 -9.06
C PHE A 329 -10.33 7.75 -7.72
N TYR A 330 -11.28 8.35 -6.96
CA TYR A 330 -10.94 8.97 -5.68
C TYR A 330 -10.63 7.95 -4.59
N THR A 331 -11.21 6.74 -4.66
CA THR A 331 -10.85 5.65 -3.76
C THR A 331 -9.43 5.14 -4.07
N ALA A 332 -9.08 4.97 -5.33
CA ALA A 332 -7.72 4.62 -5.71
C ALA A 332 -6.71 5.70 -5.25
N LEU A 333 -7.03 7.00 -5.47
CA LEU A 333 -6.17 8.09 -4.97
C LEU A 333 -6.05 8.10 -3.43
N TYR A 334 -7.13 7.77 -2.71
CA TYR A 334 -7.14 7.59 -1.26
C TYR A 334 -6.20 6.46 -0.83
N HIS A 335 -6.26 5.28 -1.46
CA HIS A 335 -5.40 4.14 -1.15
C HIS A 335 -3.91 4.49 -1.34
N THR A 336 -3.53 5.27 -2.34
CA THR A 336 -2.13 5.67 -2.59
C THR A 336 -1.52 6.54 -1.48
N LEU A 337 -2.31 6.99 -0.52
CA LEU A 337 -1.88 7.83 0.61
C LEU A 337 -2.02 7.11 1.97
N ILE A 338 -2.27 5.80 1.99
CA ILE A 338 -2.27 5.01 3.23
C ILE A 338 -0.83 4.60 3.57
N HIS A 339 -0.12 4.00 2.62
CA HIS A 339 1.29 3.60 2.76
C HIS A 339 2.17 4.29 1.71
N PRO A 340 3.48 4.50 2.04
CA PRO A 340 4.15 4.39 3.34
C PRO A 340 3.54 5.31 4.41
N CYS A 341 3.63 4.92 5.69
CA CYS A 341 3.10 5.70 6.81
C CYS A 341 4.18 6.36 7.66
N ILE A 342 3.81 7.42 8.37
CA ILE A 342 4.69 8.18 9.29
C ILE A 342 4.91 7.36 10.55
N ILE A 343 6.16 7.09 10.90
CA ILE A 343 6.52 6.27 12.08
C ILE A 343 7.11 7.07 13.23
N ASN A 344 7.55 8.30 13.00
CA ASN A 344 8.08 9.12 14.10
C ASN A 344 6.97 9.67 14.98
N ASP A 345 7.27 9.81 16.27
CA ASP A 345 6.42 10.42 17.28
C ASP A 345 6.38 11.95 17.14
N VAL A 346 5.46 12.61 17.85
CA VAL A 346 5.31 14.08 17.82
C VAL A 346 6.57 14.84 18.27
N ASN A 347 7.43 14.21 19.06
CA ASN A 347 8.74 14.74 19.46
C ASN A 347 9.86 14.45 18.45
N GLY A 348 9.53 13.84 17.30
CA GLY A 348 10.45 13.48 16.22
C GLY A 348 11.22 12.17 16.45
N GLN A 349 11.05 11.48 17.56
CA GLN A 349 11.71 10.20 17.81
C GLN A 349 11.13 9.08 16.95
N TYR A 350 11.99 8.15 16.49
CA TYR A 350 11.60 6.97 15.72
C TYR A 350 12.53 5.78 15.96
N PRO A 351 12.09 4.54 15.77
CA PRO A 351 12.97 3.37 15.83
C PRO A 351 13.89 3.34 14.60
N MET A 352 15.21 3.38 14.81
CA MET A 352 16.20 3.21 13.74
C MET A 352 16.13 1.77 13.20
N MET A 353 16.60 1.56 11.96
CA MET A 353 16.71 0.23 11.38
C MET A 353 17.45 -0.74 12.31
N GLU A 354 16.93 -1.97 12.41
CA GLU A 354 17.42 -3.03 13.29
C GLU A 354 17.43 -2.65 14.79
N HIS A 355 16.52 -1.77 15.16
CA HIS A 355 16.23 -1.43 16.54
C HIS A 355 15.89 -2.69 17.37
N GLY A 356 16.38 -2.78 18.62
CA GLY A 356 16.09 -3.93 19.50
C GLY A 356 17.07 -5.10 19.35
N SER A 357 18.17 -4.96 18.61
CA SER A 357 19.28 -5.91 18.67
C SER A 357 19.94 -5.92 20.06
N ARG A 358 20.72 -6.96 20.39
CA ARG A 358 21.45 -7.09 21.69
C ARG A 358 22.27 -5.86 22.09
N LYS A 359 22.54 -4.93 21.18
CA LYS A 359 23.31 -3.69 21.41
C LYS A 359 22.46 -2.52 21.93
N GLY A 360 21.20 -2.76 22.30
CA GLY A 360 20.31 -1.77 22.88
C GLY A 360 19.39 -1.11 21.85
N LYS A 361 18.38 -0.42 22.37
CA LYS A 361 17.44 0.35 21.56
C LYS A 361 18.18 1.50 20.88
N LYS A 362 18.08 1.56 19.55
CA LYS A 362 18.52 2.74 18.79
C LYS A 362 17.31 3.56 18.43
N VAL A 363 17.27 4.78 18.91
CA VAL A 363 16.23 5.76 18.65
C VAL A 363 16.87 6.91 17.88
N GLY A 364 16.34 7.22 16.72
CA GLY A 364 16.69 8.40 15.94
C GLY A 364 15.75 9.54 16.24
N VAL A 365 16.10 10.74 15.78
CA VAL A 365 15.25 11.94 15.88
C VAL A 365 15.23 12.62 14.52
N VAL A 366 14.04 12.83 13.99
CA VAL A 366 13.83 13.61 12.78
C VAL A 366 14.03 15.09 13.12
N THR A 367 14.89 15.76 12.36
CA THR A 367 15.17 17.19 12.55
C THR A 367 14.41 18.08 11.54
N SER A 368 13.88 17.48 10.48
CA SER A 368 13.09 18.17 9.44
C SER A 368 12.29 17.14 8.63
N GLY A 369 11.01 17.40 8.43
CA GLY A 369 10.10 16.49 7.75
C GLY A 369 9.67 15.32 8.63
N GLU A 370 9.30 14.21 8.02
CA GLU A 370 8.79 13.01 8.69
C GLU A 370 9.62 11.76 8.33
N ARG A 371 9.67 10.80 9.27
CA ARG A 371 10.21 9.47 9.03
C ARG A 371 9.09 8.55 8.56
N TYR A 372 9.27 7.95 7.40
CA TYR A 372 8.34 6.98 6.83
C TYR A 372 8.81 5.54 7.04
N SER A 373 7.84 4.62 7.04
CA SER A 373 7.99 3.17 7.13
C SER A 373 6.88 2.48 6.33
N VAL A 374 6.92 1.15 6.29
CA VAL A 374 6.07 0.31 5.43
C VAL A 374 6.39 0.56 3.96
N PHE A 375 7.65 0.27 3.62
CA PHE A 375 8.15 0.38 2.26
C PHE A 375 8.13 -0.96 1.53
N SER A 376 7.03 -1.26 0.87
CA SER A 376 6.90 -2.34 -0.11
C SER A 376 7.53 -1.91 -1.43
N LEU A 377 8.88 -1.76 -1.47
CA LEU A 377 9.53 -1.08 -2.59
C LEU A 377 9.52 -1.87 -3.90
N TRP A 378 9.45 -3.20 -3.85
CA TRP A 378 9.34 -4.03 -5.06
C TRP A 378 8.09 -3.66 -5.86
N ASP A 379 6.99 -3.39 -5.16
CA ASP A 379 5.70 -3.00 -5.71
C ASP A 379 5.68 -1.52 -6.06
N THR A 380 5.90 -0.68 -5.06
CA THR A 380 5.68 0.78 -5.13
C THR A 380 6.67 1.53 -6.01
N CYS A 381 7.84 0.93 -6.32
CA CYS A 381 8.84 1.54 -7.21
C CYS A 381 8.32 1.73 -8.65
N ARG A 382 7.27 1.01 -9.04
CA ARG A 382 6.77 0.97 -10.42
C ARG A 382 5.95 2.20 -10.78
N ASN A 383 5.19 2.75 -9.83
CA ASN A 383 4.30 3.89 -10.11
C ASN A 383 3.93 4.74 -8.89
N LEU A 384 3.76 4.18 -7.67
CA LEU A 384 3.31 4.93 -6.50
C LEU A 384 4.24 6.10 -6.17
N HIS A 385 5.55 5.85 -6.08
CA HIS A 385 6.53 6.91 -5.79
C HIS A 385 6.56 8.00 -6.86
N GLN A 386 6.27 7.67 -8.12
CA GLN A 386 6.13 8.61 -9.21
C GLN A 386 4.89 9.49 -9.06
N LEU A 387 3.77 8.91 -8.60
CA LEU A 387 2.54 9.64 -8.30
C LEU A 387 2.74 10.60 -7.12
N ILE A 388 3.34 10.11 -6.03
CA ILE A 388 3.66 10.94 -4.87
C ILE A 388 4.64 12.07 -5.25
N THR A 389 5.64 11.80 -6.09
CA THR A 389 6.56 12.83 -6.60
C THR A 389 5.82 13.94 -7.36
N LEU A 390 4.82 13.59 -8.15
CA LEU A 390 4.06 14.55 -8.95
C LEU A 390 3.13 15.43 -8.10
N LEU A 391 2.42 14.81 -7.15
CA LEU A 391 1.37 15.47 -6.37
C LEU A 391 1.86 16.04 -5.04
N TYR A 392 2.79 15.34 -4.36
CA TYR A 392 3.24 15.60 -2.99
C TYR A 392 4.77 15.47 -2.87
N PRO A 393 5.55 16.31 -3.58
CA PRO A 393 7.02 16.20 -3.63
C PRO A 393 7.70 16.34 -2.27
N GLU A 394 7.10 17.04 -1.32
CA GLU A 394 7.56 17.13 0.06
C GLU A 394 7.51 15.78 0.77
N LYS A 395 6.42 15.02 0.59
CA LYS A 395 6.29 13.65 1.14
C LYS A 395 7.32 12.71 0.50
N GLN A 396 7.47 12.78 -0.84
CA GLN A 396 8.46 11.95 -1.53
C GLN A 396 9.90 12.28 -1.10
N LEU A 397 10.20 13.55 -0.84
CA LEU A 397 11.50 13.95 -0.30
C LEU A 397 11.76 13.28 1.05
N ASP A 398 10.78 13.27 1.94
CA ASP A 398 10.91 12.67 3.27
C ASP A 398 10.97 11.14 3.19
N MET A 399 10.24 10.51 2.24
CA MET A 399 10.37 9.08 1.95
C MET A 399 11.78 8.74 1.46
N VAL A 400 12.36 9.50 0.52
CA VAL A 400 13.73 9.31 0.05
C VAL A 400 14.74 9.52 1.18
N ARG A 401 14.57 10.56 2.01
CA ARG A 401 15.41 10.78 3.21
C ARG A 401 15.33 9.60 4.17
N SER A 402 14.13 9.04 4.36
CA SER A 402 13.93 7.84 5.21
C SER A 402 14.71 6.64 4.67
N ILE A 403 14.61 6.37 3.37
CA ILE A 403 15.35 5.28 2.70
C ILE A 403 16.87 5.47 2.83
N VAL A 404 17.37 6.71 2.66
CA VAL A 404 18.81 7.00 2.79
C VAL A 404 19.28 6.88 4.25
N ALA A 405 18.47 7.34 5.20
CA ALA A 405 18.77 7.18 6.63
C ALA A 405 18.83 5.70 7.04
N MET A 406 17.97 4.84 6.50
CA MET A 406 18.04 3.38 6.71
C MET A 406 19.41 2.81 6.30
N TYR A 407 19.98 3.28 5.18
CA TYR A 407 21.34 2.90 4.79
C TYR A 407 22.40 3.32 5.82
N GLU A 408 22.31 4.55 6.35
CA GLU A 408 23.24 5.04 7.39
C GLU A 408 23.11 4.26 8.70
N GLU A 409 21.89 3.86 9.07
CA GLU A 409 21.57 3.16 10.31
C GLU A 409 21.97 1.67 10.29
N TRP A 410 21.70 0.98 9.18
CA TRP A 410 21.82 -0.47 9.04
C TRP A 410 22.92 -0.89 8.06
N GLY A 411 23.28 0.00 7.16
CA GLY A 411 24.36 -0.22 6.20
C GLY A 411 23.89 -0.75 4.84
N TRP A 412 22.59 -0.82 4.56
CA TRP A 412 22.00 -1.21 3.27
C TRP A 412 20.79 -0.35 2.97
N LEU A 413 20.49 -0.10 1.70
CA LEU A 413 19.19 0.41 1.28
C LEU A 413 18.15 -0.70 1.46
N PRO A 414 16.88 -0.36 1.83
CA PRO A 414 15.86 -1.38 2.06
C PRO A 414 15.30 -1.98 0.77
N ARG A 415 14.72 -3.17 0.87
CA ARG A 415 13.90 -3.82 -0.16
C ARG A 415 12.43 -3.80 0.23
N TRP A 416 12.11 -4.37 1.39
CA TRP A 416 10.77 -4.40 1.97
C TRP A 416 10.85 -4.13 3.49
N GLU A 417 10.75 -2.87 3.86
CA GLU A 417 10.96 -2.43 5.23
C GLU A 417 9.62 -2.30 5.96
N LEU A 418 9.53 -2.87 7.18
CA LEU A 418 8.39 -2.80 8.07
C LEU A 418 8.82 -2.37 9.48
N PHE A 419 8.38 -1.18 9.91
CA PHE A 419 8.56 -0.62 11.24
C PHE A 419 10.01 -0.71 11.80
N GLY A 420 10.98 -0.38 10.95
CA GLY A 420 12.40 -0.42 11.29
C GLY A 420 13.03 -1.81 11.14
N ARG A 421 12.41 -2.72 10.42
CA ARG A 421 12.94 -4.05 10.10
C ARG A 421 12.95 -4.30 8.59
N GLU A 422 14.05 -4.84 8.10
CA GLU A 422 14.07 -5.40 6.74
C GLU A 422 13.47 -6.80 6.77
N THR A 423 12.41 -7.00 6.02
CA THR A 423 11.72 -8.30 5.97
C THR A 423 12.33 -9.25 4.94
N PHE A 424 13.10 -8.73 3.98
CA PHE A 424 13.62 -9.46 2.82
C PHE A 424 12.55 -10.08 1.91
N THR A 425 11.31 -9.64 2.07
CA THR A 425 10.20 -10.04 1.20
C THR A 425 10.45 -9.52 -0.20
N MET A 426 9.98 -10.25 -1.21
CA MET A 426 10.07 -9.97 -2.63
C MET A 426 11.51 -9.83 -3.15
N GLU A 427 11.69 -9.24 -4.35
CA GLU A 427 12.87 -9.40 -5.17
C GLU A 427 13.60 -8.07 -5.43
N GLY A 428 14.79 -8.17 -5.98
CA GLY A 428 15.47 -7.04 -6.59
C GLY A 428 16.21 -6.10 -5.64
N ASP A 429 16.42 -4.88 -6.13
CA ASP A 429 17.08 -3.76 -5.44
C ASP A 429 16.30 -2.46 -5.73
N PRO A 430 15.01 -2.42 -5.31
CA PRO A 430 14.03 -1.42 -5.78
C PRO A 430 14.26 -0.03 -5.20
N ALA A 431 15.01 0.14 -4.11
CA ALA A 431 15.34 1.46 -3.58
C ALA A 431 16.14 2.30 -4.60
N ILE A 432 16.96 1.65 -5.45
CA ILE A 432 17.75 2.35 -6.47
C ILE A 432 16.85 3.09 -7.46
N PRO A 433 15.91 2.45 -8.19
CA PRO A 433 15.04 3.16 -9.11
C PRO A 433 14.17 4.22 -8.43
N VAL A 434 13.71 4.03 -7.19
CA VAL A 434 12.92 5.03 -6.45
C VAL A 434 13.73 6.32 -6.22
N ILE A 435 14.96 6.19 -5.74
CA ILE A 435 15.83 7.36 -5.48
C ILE A 435 16.21 8.05 -6.80
N VAL A 436 16.55 7.29 -7.83
CA VAL A 436 16.95 7.82 -9.13
C VAL A 436 15.79 8.52 -9.84
N ASP A 437 14.60 7.92 -9.81
CA ASP A 437 13.38 8.53 -10.36
C ASP A 437 13.08 9.87 -9.68
N SER A 438 13.09 9.88 -8.36
CA SER A 438 12.89 11.10 -7.55
C SER A 438 13.90 12.19 -7.91
N TRP A 439 15.17 11.83 -8.07
CA TRP A 439 16.22 12.78 -8.49
C TRP A 439 15.93 13.41 -9.85
N TYR A 440 15.62 12.60 -10.86
CA TYR A 440 15.37 13.09 -12.21
C TYR A 440 14.06 13.90 -12.32
N LYS A 441 13.10 13.65 -11.43
CA LYS A 441 11.84 14.40 -11.31
C LYS A 441 11.95 15.63 -10.40
N GLY A 442 13.17 15.97 -9.93
CA GLY A 442 13.44 17.24 -9.25
C GLY A 442 13.58 17.19 -7.73
N ILE A 443 13.40 16.02 -7.10
CA ILE A 443 13.63 15.81 -5.65
C ILE A 443 15.14 15.69 -5.43
N ARG A 444 15.80 16.74 -4.92
CA ARG A 444 17.27 16.79 -4.81
C ARG A 444 17.80 17.15 -3.41
N SER A 445 16.93 17.54 -2.48
CA SER A 445 17.33 18.02 -1.15
C SER A 445 17.51 16.89 -0.13
N PHE A 446 18.23 15.82 -0.53
CA PHE A 446 18.63 14.70 0.32
C PHE A 446 20.13 14.42 0.20
N PRO A 447 20.75 13.61 1.09
CA PRO A 447 22.17 13.28 1.04
C PRO A 447 22.53 12.40 -0.17
N VAL A 448 22.73 13.02 -1.33
CA VAL A 448 22.86 12.33 -2.65
C VAL A 448 24.09 11.42 -2.70
N GLU A 449 25.24 11.88 -2.19
CA GLU A 449 26.46 11.04 -2.20
C GLU A 449 26.29 9.82 -1.29
N THR A 450 25.69 9.98 -0.10
CA THR A 450 25.33 8.86 0.79
C THR A 450 24.42 7.86 0.09
N ALA A 451 23.37 8.35 -0.58
CA ALA A 451 22.46 7.53 -1.37
C ALA A 451 23.21 6.76 -2.47
N TYR A 452 24.11 7.45 -3.19
CA TYR A 452 24.90 6.82 -4.23
C TYR A 452 25.85 5.73 -3.68
N GLN A 453 26.47 5.95 -2.51
CA GLN A 453 27.28 4.93 -1.84
C GLN A 453 26.43 3.71 -1.43
N GLY A 454 25.20 3.92 -0.97
CA GLY A 454 24.25 2.84 -0.68
C GLY A 454 23.92 2.00 -1.92
N MET A 455 23.64 2.66 -3.05
CA MET A 455 23.38 2.00 -4.34
C MET A 455 24.60 1.20 -4.83
N LEU A 456 25.79 1.80 -4.77
CA LEU A 456 27.04 1.11 -5.14
C LEU A 456 27.28 -0.11 -4.28
N LYS A 457 27.00 -0.02 -2.98
CA LYS A 457 27.23 -1.11 -2.04
C LYS A 457 26.43 -2.36 -2.40
N SER A 458 25.13 -2.25 -2.63
CA SER A 458 24.30 -3.39 -3.06
C SER A 458 24.69 -3.88 -4.46
N ALA A 459 25.02 -2.97 -5.38
CA ALA A 459 25.39 -3.31 -6.74
C ALA A 459 26.80 -3.90 -6.92
N THR A 460 27.69 -3.86 -5.89
CA THR A 460 29.11 -4.24 -6.05
C THR A 460 29.69 -5.13 -4.96
N THR A 461 29.07 -5.23 -3.78
CA THR A 461 29.58 -6.08 -2.70
C THR A 461 29.46 -7.55 -3.10
N ALA A 462 30.61 -8.26 -3.11
CA ALA A 462 30.70 -9.67 -3.51
C ALA A 462 30.17 -10.62 -2.42
N GLY A 463 29.64 -11.75 -2.87
CA GLY A 463 29.28 -12.90 -2.06
C GLY A 463 28.01 -12.70 -1.22
N ARG A 464 27.70 -13.73 -0.42
CA ARG A 464 26.52 -13.75 0.48
C ARG A 464 26.54 -12.71 1.62
N LYS A 465 27.60 -11.90 1.72
CA LYS A 465 27.64 -10.72 2.60
C LYS A 465 26.76 -9.59 2.08
N ASN A 466 26.47 -9.60 0.78
CA ASN A 466 25.50 -8.71 0.18
C ASN A 466 24.11 -9.16 0.60
N LYS A 467 23.43 -8.37 1.42
CA LYS A 467 22.12 -8.72 1.95
C LYS A 467 21.00 -8.48 0.95
N ILE A 468 21.21 -7.56 0.01
CA ILE A 468 20.20 -7.17 -0.98
C ILE A 468 20.33 -7.97 -2.27
N ARG A 469 21.57 -8.24 -2.72
CA ARG A 469 21.87 -9.06 -3.91
C ARG A 469 22.76 -10.25 -3.53
N PRO A 470 22.24 -11.27 -2.81
CA PRO A 470 23.06 -12.38 -2.30
C PRO A 470 23.64 -13.27 -3.40
N ASP A 471 23.11 -13.22 -4.60
CA ASP A 471 23.48 -13.94 -5.82
C ASP A 471 24.27 -13.09 -6.83
N ILE A 472 24.87 -11.98 -6.36
CA ILE A 472 25.60 -11.03 -7.23
C ILE A 472 26.84 -11.60 -7.91
N ASP A 473 27.49 -12.65 -7.35
CA ASP A 473 28.72 -13.18 -7.91
C ASP A 473 28.52 -13.81 -9.29
N PRO A 474 27.57 -14.76 -9.51
CA PRO A 474 27.29 -15.26 -10.85
C PRO A 474 26.72 -14.17 -11.76
N TYR A 475 25.87 -13.28 -11.23
CA TYR A 475 25.36 -12.13 -11.98
C TYR A 475 26.47 -11.26 -12.56
N ASN A 476 27.51 -10.96 -11.77
CA ASN A 476 28.69 -10.20 -12.23
C ASN A 476 29.57 -10.99 -13.21
N LYS A 477 29.74 -12.31 -12.99
CA LYS A 477 30.68 -13.13 -13.77
C LYS A 477 30.09 -13.61 -15.09
N LEU A 478 28.81 -14.04 -15.07
CA LEU A 478 28.15 -14.70 -16.19
C LEU A 478 27.22 -13.73 -16.94
N GLY A 479 26.81 -12.63 -16.31
CA GLY A 479 25.79 -11.73 -16.82
C GLY A 479 24.37 -12.24 -16.59
N TYR A 480 24.20 -13.33 -15.83
CA TYR A 480 22.93 -13.90 -15.41
C TYR A 480 23.09 -14.69 -14.10
N ILE A 481 22.00 -15.04 -13.45
CA ILE A 481 21.96 -15.90 -12.26
C ILE A 481 21.54 -17.31 -12.70
N PRO A 482 22.35 -18.35 -12.50
CA PRO A 482 21.98 -19.71 -12.88
C PRO A 482 21.03 -20.33 -11.85
N LEU A 483 20.16 -21.24 -12.30
CA LEU A 483 19.33 -22.08 -11.43
C LEU A 483 20.15 -22.79 -10.36
N GLY A 484 19.59 -22.91 -9.17
CA GLY A 484 20.18 -23.62 -8.03
C GLY A 484 21.32 -22.88 -7.33
N TYR A 485 21.61 -21.62 -7.69
CA TYR A 485 22.63 -20.83 -7.01
C TYR A 485 22.14 -20.28 -5.66
N PHE A 486 20.93 -19.78 -5.62
CA PHE A 486 20.27 -19.24 -4.44
C PHE A 486 18.81 -19.69 -4.44
N GLN A 487 18.32 -20.10 -3.29
CA GLN A 487 16.92 -20.37 -3.05
C GLN A 487 16.43 -19.40 -1.98
N ALA A 488 15.36 -18.70 -2.24
CA ALA A 488 14.62 -17.96 -1.22
C ALA A 488 13.90 -18.96 -0.31
N ASP A 489 13.69 -18.60 0.96
CA ASP A 489 13.23 -19.52 2.00
C ASP A 489 11.94 -20.27 1.67
N PHE A 490 11.00 -19.65 0.93
CA PHE A 490 9.68 -20.25 0.63
C PHE A 490 9.25 -20.18 -0.85
N SER A 491 9.87 -19.34 -1.66
CA SER A 491 9.48 -19.12 -3.06
C SER A 491 10.30 -19.92 -4.08
N GLY A 492 11.25 -20.72 -3.63
CA GLY A 492 12.06 -21.55 -4.52
C GLY A 492 13.20 -20.82 -5.23
N ASP A 493 13.51 -21.22 -6.47
CA ASP A 493 14.56 -20.60 -7.29
C ASP A 493 14.00 -19.45 -8.12
N ASN A 494 14.34 -18.21 -7.82
CA ASN A 494 13.86 -16.99 -8.46
C ASN A 494 14.93 -16.35 -9.36
N SER A 495 15.83 -17.11 -9.92
CA SER A 495 17.05 -16.64 -10.60
C SER A 495 16.79 -15.66 -11.75
N VAL A 496 15.76 -15.88 -12.57
CA VAL A 496 15.41 -14.98 -13.67
C VAL A 496 14.81 -13.68 -13.12
N THR A 497 13.85 -13.79 -12.18
CA THR A 497 13.22 -12.62 -11.55
C THR A 497 14.24 -11.72 -10.89
N HIS A 498 15.12 -12.27 -10.03
CA HIS A 498 16.20 -11.51 -9.40
C HIS A 498 17.05 -10.77 -10.42
N ALA A 499 17.49 -11.46 -11.47
CA ALA A 499 18.36 -10.87 -12.48
C ALA A 499 17.66 -9.75 -13.26
N LEU A 500 16.38 -9.92 -13.63
CA LEU A 500 15.60 -8.90 -14.36
C LEU A 500 15.44 -7.63 -13.50
N GLU A 501 15.11 -7.78 -12.23
CA GLU A 501 15.04 -6.65 -11.29
C GLU A 501 16.41 -5.95 -11.14
N TYR A 502 17.51 -6.70 -11.07
CA TYR A 502 18.84 -6.11 -10.98
C TYR A 502 19.22 -5.35 -12.26
N TYR A 503 18.79 -5.79 -13.44
CA TYR A 503 19.06 -5.06 -14.69
C TYR A 503 18.33 -3.71 -14.72
N VAL A 504 17.09 -3.65 -14.22
CA VAL A 504 16.35 -2.38 -14.08
C VAL A 504 17.06 -1.46 -13.10
N ALA A 505 17.46 -1.96 -11.93
CA ALA A 505 18.18 -1.20 -10.92
C ALA A 505 19.55 -0.70 -11.44
N ASP A 506 20.28 -1.54 -12.20
CA ASP A 506 21.56 -1.16 -12.81
C ASP A 506 21.39 -0.08 -13.89
N ALA A 507 20.31 -0.14 -14.68
CA ALA A 507 20.02 0.90 -15.66
C ALA A 507 19.73 2.25 -14.98
N ALA A 508 18.97 2.23 -13.88
CA ALA A 508 18.72 3.41 -13.06
C ALA A 508 20.03 3.96 -12.44
N LEU A 509 20.86 3.08 -11.87
CA LEU A 509 22.16 3.44 -11.30
C LEU A 509 23.12 4.03 -12.34
N ALA A 510 23.10 3.49 -13.58
CA ALA A 510 23.88 4.05 -14.68
C ALA A 510 23.45 5.49 -15.01
N ARG A 511 22.13 5.78 -14.99
CA ARG A 511 21.62 7.15 -15.16
C ARG A 511 22.08 8.05 -14.02
N MET A 512 22.03 7.61 -12.78
CA MET A 512 22.50 8.39 -11.63
C MET A 512 24.00 8.66 -11.72
N ALA A 513 24.79 7.69 -12.15
CA ALA A 513 26.24 7.86 -12.38
C ALA A 513 26.53 8.93 -13.45
N VAL A 514 25.75 8.98 -14.52
CA VAL A 514 25.84 10.08 -15.53
C VAL A 514 25.56 11.43 -14.87
N ALA A 515 24.49 11.54 -14.10
CA ALA A 515 24.09 12.78 -13.43
C ALA A 515 25.15 13.29 -12.44
N LEU A 516 25.89 12.37 -11.80
CA LEU A 516 26.95 12.67 -10.84
C LEU A 516 28.36 12.76 -11.46
N GLY A 517 28.49 12.68 -12.80
CA GLY A 517 29.79 12.78 -13.49
C GLY A 517 30.72 11.59 -13.24
N LYS A 518 30.21 10.39 -13.08
CA LYS A 518 30.93 9.14 -12.82
C LYS A 518 30.89 8.21 -14.06
N PRO A 519 31.67 8.51 -15.12
CA PRO A 519 31.53 7.86 -16.43
C PRO A 519 31.85 6.35 -16.43
N ASP A 520 32.81 5.92 -15.59
CA ASP A 520 33.18 4.51 -15.52
C ASP A 520 32.05 3.66 -14.92
N ASP A 521 31.44 4.12 -13.85
CA ASP A 521 30.25 3.49 -13.25
C ASP A 521 29.08 3.50 -14.24
N ALA A 522 28.85 4.62 -14.91
CA ALA A 522 27.80 4.74 -15.93
C ALA A 522 27.97 3.70 -17.04
N LYS A 523 29.19 3.51 -17.55
CA LYS A 523 29.51 2.49 -18.56
C LYS A 523 29.32 1.08 -18.02
N ARG A 524 29.85 0.80 -16.81
CA ARG A 524 29.78 -0.51 -16.15
C ARG A 524 28.32 -0.96 -15.99
N PHE A 525 27.50 -0.14 -15.34
CA PHE A 525 26.12 -0.50 -15.02
C PHE A 525 25.22 -0.52 -16.24
N ARG A 526 25.43 0.36 -17.24
CA ARG A 526 24.73 0.29 -18.53
C ARG A 526 25.03 -1.02 -19.25
N THR A 527 26.30 -1.47 -19.30
CA THR A 527 26.66 -2.74 -19.92
C THR A 527 26.02 -3.90 -19.20
N ARG A 528 26.02 -3.87 -17.85
CA ARG A 528 25.47 -4.96 -17.03
C ARG A 528 23.95 -5.05 -17.13
N SER A 529 23.24 -3.92 -17.28
CA SER A 529 21.78 -3.91 -17.44
C SER A 529 21.29 -4.58 -18.72
N LEU A 530 22.15 -4.82 -19.70
CA LEU A 530 21.81 -5.53 -20.93
C LEU A 530 21.88 -7.07 -20.79
N GLY A 531 22.18 -7.57 -19.61
CA GLY A 531 22.33 -9.02 -19.34
C GLY A 531 21.04 -9.84 -19.51
N TYR A 532 19.85 -9.22 -19.54
CA TYR A 532 18.58 -9.88 -19.82
C TYR A 532 18.61 -10.70 -21.12
N LYS A 533 19.47 -10.29 -22.10
CA LYS A 533 19.67 -10.99 -23.38
C LYS A 533 20.16 -12.43 -23.21
N ASN A 534 20.77 -12.75 -22.07
CA ASN A 534 21.21 -14.12 -21.77
C ASN A 534 20.03 -15.08 -21.50
N TYR A 535 18.89 -14.57 -21.03
CA TYR A 535 17.72 -15.38 -20.72
C TYR A 535 16.77 -15.58 -21.90
N TYR A 536 16.81 -14.69 -22.91
CA TYR A 536 15.88 -14.78 -24.02
C TYR A 536 16.18 -15.99 -24.91
N ASP A 537 15.24 -16.90 -24.98
CA ASP A 537 15.29 -18.07 -25.86
C ASP A 537 14.47 -17.83 -27.13
N LYS A 538 15.13 -17.80 -28.27
CA LYS A 538 14.48 -17.55 -29.56
C LYS A 538 13.53 -18.68 -30.01
N GLU A 539 13.77 -19.90 -29.54
CA GLU A 539 12.92 -21.06 -29.87
C GLU A 539 11.54 -20.94 -29.20
N TYR A 540 11.55 -20.59 -27.90
CA TYR A 540 10.32 -20.39 -27.11
C TYR A 540 9.75 -18.98 -27.27
N GLY A 541 10.58 -18.00 -27.62
CA GLY A 541 10.19 -16.59 -27.72
C GLY A 541 9.99 -15.89 -26.36
N THR A 542 10.51 -16.47 -25.29
CA THR A 542 10.36 -16.01 -23.91
C THR A 542 11.70 -15.96 -23.17
N MET A 543 11.72 -15.33 -22.00
CA MET A 543 12.78 -15.54 -21.01
C MET A 543 12.72 -16.99 -20.53
N ARG A 544 13.88 -17.64 -20.44
CA ARG A 544 14.02 -19.03 -20.02
C ARG A 544 15.18 -19.18 -19.05
N PRO A 545 15.02 -19.88 -17.92
CA PRO A 545 16.09 -20.07 -16.94
C PRO A 545 17.30 -20.79 -17.52
N ARG A 546 18.50 -20.46 -17.00
CA ARG A 546 19.74 -21.11 -17.36
C ARG A 546 20.32 -21.89 -16.19
N THR A 547 20.89 -23.03 -16.49
CA THR A 547 21.64 -23.87 -15.57
C THR A 547 23.07 -23.36 -15.38
N GLN A 548 23.81 -23.94 -14.43
CA GLN A 548 25.18 -23.49 -14.08
C GLN A 548 26.20 -23.70 -15.22
N ASP A 549 25.97 -24.66 -16.09
CA ASP A 549 26.78 -24.91 -17.28
C ASP A 549 26.38 -24.03 -18.49
N GLY A 550 25.39 -23.18 -18.33
CA GLY A 550 24.95 -22.22 -19.32
C GLY A 550 23.88 -22.73 -20.28
N ALA A 551 23.41 -23.97 -20.13
CA ALA A 551 22.31 -24.49 -20.92
C ALA A 551 20.97 -23.88 -20.49
N PHE A 552 19.98 -23.85 -21.36
CA PHE A 552 18.61 -23.54 -20.99
C PHE A 552 17.95 -24.71 -20.26
N LEU A 553 17.13 -24.42 -19.26
CA LEU A 553 16.35 -25.40 -18.52
C LEU A 553 15.50 -26.25 -19.46
N THR A 554 15.60 -27.57 -19.34
CA THR A 554 14.82 -28.55 -20.14
C THR A 554 14.38 -29.70 -19.23
N PRO A 555 13.09 -30.12 -19.25
CA PRO A 555 11.97 -29.51 -19.96
C PRO A 555 11.58 -28.13 -19.42
N PHE A 556 10.88 -27.32 -20.23
CA PHE A 556 10.42 -26.00 -19.88
C PHE A 556 9.03 -25.72 -20.42
N ASN A 557 8.12 -25.22 -19.59
CA ASN A 557 6.81 -24.75 -19.97
C ASN A 557 6.70 -23.26 -19.68
N PRO A 558 6.66 -22.36 -20.69
CA PRO A 558 6.63 -20.93 -20.48
C PRO A 558 5.31 -20.39 -19.90
N ARG A 559 4.27 -21.22 -19.82
CA ARG A 559 2.95 -20.87 -19.27
C ARG A 559 2.76 -21.35 -17.83
N GLN A 560 3.71 -22.12 -17.31
CA GLN A 560 3.65 -22.58 -15.93
C GLN A 560 4.09 -21.47 -14.99
N GLY A 561 3.38 -21.31 -13.91
CA GLY A 561 3.61 -20.33 -12.85
C GLY A 561 2.48 -19.31 -12.78
N GLU A 562 1.65 -19.48 -11.78
CA GLU A 562 0.68 -18.50 -11.35
C GLU A 562 1.12 -17.97 -9.98
N ASN A 563 0.43 -16.97 -9.47
CA ASN A 563 0.67 -16.44 -8.15
C ASN A 563 0.70 -17.58 -7.11
N PHE A 564 1.76 -17.65 -6.29
CA PHE A 564 2.07 -18.69 -5.31
C PHE A 564 2.38 -20.10 -5.86
N GLU A 565 2.40 -20.33 -7.17
CA GLU A 565 2.92 -21.59 -7.73
C GLU A 565 4.44 -21.48 -7.89
N PRO A 566 5.26 -22.24 -7.14
CA PRO A 566 6.72 -22.23 -7.31
C PRO A 566 7.12 -22.81 -8.65
N VAL A 567 7.76 -22.03 -9.50
CA VAL A 567 8.34 -22.49 -10.78
C VAL A 567 9.81 -22.12 -10.87
N PRO A 568 10.66 -22.95 -11.46
CA PRO A 568 12.07 -22.66 -11.56
C PRO A 568 12.36 -21.36 -12.30
N GLY A 569 13.04 -20.43 -11.63
CA GLY A 569 13.51 -19.18 -12.20
C GLY A 569 12.57 -17.99 -12.04
N PHE A 570 11.29 -18.20 -11.75
CA PHE A 570 10.30 -17.13 -11.64
C PHE A 570 9.63 -17.10 -10.27
N HIS A 571 9.29 -15.92 -9.81
CA HIS A 571 8.53 -15.68 -8.60
C HIS A 571 7.21 -14.98 -8.95
N GLU A 572 6.11 -15.51 -8.44
CA GLU A 572 4.77 -14.98 -8.65
C GLU A 572 4.45 -14.71 -10.12
N GLY A 573 4.65 -15.72 -10.97
CA GLY A 573 4.32 -15.60 -12.38
C GLY A 573 5.04 -16.59 -13.27
N SER A 574 4.62 -16.59 -14.53
CA SER A 574 5.17 -17.41 -15.61
C SER A 574 6.28 -16.68 -16.38
N ALA A 575 6.91 -17.36 -17.33
CA ALA A 575 7.86 -16.71 -18.24
C ALA A 575 7.22 -15.56 -19.04
N TRP A 576 5.92 -15.62 -19.33
CA TRP A 576 5.23 -14.56 -20.08
C TRP A 576 5.06 -13.28 -19.25
N ASN A 577 4.84 -13.37 -17.95
CA ASN A 577 4.74 -12.20 -17.05
C ASN A 577 6.10 -11.48 -16.92
N TYR A 578 7.22 -12.17 -17.17
CA TYR A 578 8.56 -11.57 -17.08
C TYR A 578 9.23 -11.28 -18.43
N THR A 579 8.71 -11.81 -19.57
CA THR A 579 9.39 -11.69 -20.86
C THR A 579 9.52 -10.25 -21.37
N PHE A 580 8.50 -9.41 -21.10
CA PHE A 580 8.54 -8.00 -21.49
C PHE A 580 9.00 -7.07 -20.33
N TYR A 581 9.34 -7.64 -19.16
CA TYR A 581 9.87 -6.86 -18.04
C TYR A 581 11.34 -6.44 -18.27
N VAL A 582 11.53 -5.66 -19.34
CA VAL A 582 12.78 -5.01 -19.73
C VAL A 582 12.50 -3.52 -20.00
N PRO A 583 11.85 -2.77 -19.06
CA PRO A 583 11.37 -1.42 -19.34
C PRO A 583 12.48 -0.42 -19.68
N HIS A 584 13.71 -0.72 -19.28
CA HIS A 584 14.89 0.12 -19.49
C HIS A 584 15.51 0.00 -20.90
N ASP A 585 15.18 -1.04 -21.68
CA ASP A 585 15.75 -1.30 -23.04
C ASP A 585 14.71 -1.97 -23.97
N ILE A 586 13.51 -1.38 -24.12
CA ILE A 586 12.44 -1.94 -24.96
C ILE A 586 12.88 -2.01 -26.43
N GLU A 587 13.64 -1.04 -26.95
CA GLU A 587 14.18 -1.07 -28.32
C GLU A 587 15.10 -2.29 -28.50
N GLY A 588 15.98 -2.57 -27.52
CA GLY A 588 16.83 -3.76 -27.57
C GLY A 588 16.04 -5.07 -27.46
N LEU A 589 14.92 -5.07 -26.75
CA LEU A 589 14.02 -6.23 -26.68
C LEU A 589 13.28 -6.45 -28.01
N ILE A 590 12.82 -5.38 -28.66
CA ILE A 590 12.20 -5.43 -30.01
C ILE A 590 13.18 -6.06 -31.01
N ASP A 591 14.43 -5.59 -31.03
CA ASP A 591 15.47 -6.15 -31.90
C ASP A 591 15.74 -7.64 -31.58
N LEU A 592 15.80 -7.98 -30.30
CA LEU A 592 16.05 -9.36 -29.84
C LEU A 592 14.92 -10.34 -30.26
N MET A 593 13.68 -9.85 -30.26
CA MET A 593 12.49 -10.59 -30.66
C MET A 593 12.34 -10.77 -32.18
N GLY A 594 13.13 -10.07 -32.98
CA GLY A 594 13.06 -10.15 -34.46
C GLY A 594 12.40 -8.94 -35.12
N GLY A 595 12.19 -7.86 -34.38
CA GLY A 595 11.66 -6.59 -34.87
C GLY A 595 10.22 -6.29 -34.39
N GLU A 596 9.75 -5.09 -34.75
CA GLU A 596 8.45 -4.53 -34.29
C GLU A 596 7.26 -5.48 -34.51
N LYS A 597 7.20 -6.18 -35.65
CA LYS A 597 6.08 -7.08 -35.95
C LYS A 597 6.01 -8.27 -35.00
N ASP A 598 7.15 -8.90 -34.72
CA ASP A 598 7.21 -10.09 -33.85
C ASP A 598 6.99 -9.70 -32.39
N PHE A 599 7.53 -8.54 -31.98
CA PHE A 599 7.26 -7.95 -30.69
C PHE A 599 5.76 -7.70 -30.47
N LEU A 600 5.10 -7.00 -31.42
CA LEU A 600 3.66 -6.71 -31.34
C LEU A 600 2.80 -7.97 -31.32
N ASN A 601 3.15 -8.97 -32.13
CA ASN A 601 2.40 -10.22 -32.16
C ASN A 601 2.48 -10.97 -30.83
N LYS A 602 3.67 -11.05 -30.22
CA LYS A 602 3.86 -11.68 -28.91
C LYS A 602 3.17 -10.91 -27.80
N LEU A 603 3.32 -9.57 -27.80
CA LEU A 603 2.67 -8.75 -26.81
C LEU A 603 1.14 -8.83 -26.89
N GLN A 604 0.58 -8.83 -28.12
CA GLN A 604 -0.86 -9.00 -28.32
C GLN A 604 -1.34 -10.38 -27.84
N MET A 605 -0.56 -11.43 -28.11
CA MET A 605 -0.86 -12.79 -27.69
C MET A 605 -0.98 -12.89 -26.15
N VAL A 606 -0.15 -12.16 -25.39
CA VAL A 606 -0.21 -12.14 -23.92
C VAL A 606 -1.61 -11.71 -23.43
N PHE A 607 -2.23 -10.74 -24.10
CA PHE A 607 -3.59 -10.28 -23.78
C PHE A 607 -4.68 -11.19 -24.37
N ASP A 608 -4.50 -11.68 -25.60
CA ASP A 608 -5.51 -12.48 -26.30
C ASP A 608 -5.65 -13.88 -25.71
N GLU A 609 -4.58 -14.43 -25.12
CA GLU A 609 -4.53 -15.78 -24.56
C GLU A 609 -4.57 -15.80 -23.01
N ASP A 610 -4.96 -14.66 -22.39
CA ASP A 610 -5.11 -14.49 -20.93
C ASP A 610 -3.84 -14.86 -20.14
N LEU A 611 -2.67 -14.44 -20.66
CA LEU A 611 -1.36 -14.63 -20.02
C LEU A 611 -0.90 -13.38 -19.26
N TYR A 612 -1.63 -12.28 -19.39
CA TYR A 612 -1.41 -11.03 -18.65
C TYR A 612 -2.03 -11.15 -17.27
N ASP A 613 -1.27 -10.84 -16.23
CA ASP A 613 -1.78 -10.77 -14.86
C ASP A 613 -2.01 -9.32 -14.45
N PRO A 614 -3.27 -8.83 -14.40
CA PRO A 614 -3.56 -7.47 -13.95
C PRO A 614 -3.34 -7.29 -12.44
N ALA A 615 -3.10 -8.38 -11.72
CA ALA A 615 -3.02 -8.43 -10.27
C ALA A 615 -1.60 -8.46 -9.73
N ASN A 616 -0.57 -8.50 -10.62
CA ASN A 616 0.81 -8.60 -10.17
C ASN A 616 1.75 -7.64 -10.93
N GLU A 617 2.82 -7.22 -10.29
CA GLU A 617 3.70 -6.12 -10.66
C GLU A 617 4.54 -6.32 -11.93
N PRO A 618 5.03 -7.52 -12.25
CA PRO A 618 5.99 -7.70 -13.35
C PRO A 618 5.47 -7.21 -14.70
N ASP A 619 4.19 -7.34 -14.96
CA ASP A 619 3.62 -7.03 -16.26
C ASP A 619 2.60 -5.89 -16.30
N ILE A 620 2.37 -5.19 -15.16
CA ILE A 620 1.40 -4.07 -15.10
C ILE A 620 1.71 -2.92 -16.08
N ALA A 621 2.96 -2.80 -16.57
CA ALA A 621 3.35 -1.82 -17.58
C ALA A 621 3.12 -2.32 -19.03
N TYR A 622 2.82 -3.60 -19.26
CA TYR A 622 2.66 -4.18 -20.61
C TYR A 622 1.63 -3.48 -21.50
N PRO A 623 0.48 -3.02 -20.98
CA PRO A 623 -0.51 -2.30 -21.79
C PRO A 623 0.06 -1.06 -22.49
N TYR A 624 1.11 -0.46 -21.91
CA TYR A 624 1.72 0.77 -22.44
C TYR A 624 2.81 0.51 -23.47
N LEU A 625 3.30 -0.73 -23.60
CA LEU A 625 4.41 -1.09 -24.48
C LEU A 625 4.03 -1.03 -25.97
N PHE A 626 2.75 -1.16 -26.34
CA PHE A 626 2.32 -0.95 -27.72
C PHE A 626 2.68 0.44 -28.25
N SER A 627 2.70 1.46 -27.38
CA SER A 627 3.11 2.83 -27.72
C SER A 627 4.59 2.99 -28.04
N ARG A 628 5.40 1.93 -27.87
CA ARG A 628 6.81 1.91 -28.30
C ARG A 628 6.95 1.68 -29.81
N VAL A 629 5.90 1.20 -30.48
CA VAL A 629 5.86 1.01 -31.92
C VAL A 629 4.97 2.06 -32.56
N LYS A 630 5.53 2.79 -33.50
CA LYS A 630 4.85 3.90 -34.17
C LYS A 630 3.59 3.44 -34.88
N ASN A 631 2.49 4.19 -34.73
CA ASN A 631 1.15 3.96 -35.26
C ASN A 631 0.43 2.74 -34.63
N GLU A 632 0.95 2.16 -33.56
CA GLU A 632 0.29 1.10 -32.79
C GLU A 632 -0.15 1.56 -31.38
N GLU A 633 0.00 2.85 -31.06
CA GLU A 633 -0.35 3.48 -29.79
C GLU A 633 -1.84 3.31 -29.45
N TRP A 634 -2.69 3.19 -30.45
CA TRP A 634 -4.11 2.92 -30.29
C TRP A 634 -4.40 1.61 -29.53
N ARG A 635 -3.50 0.63 -29.59
CA ARG A 635 -3.62 -0.62 -28.81
C ARG A 635 -3.46 -0.34 -27.34
N THR A 636 -2.48 0.49 -26.95
CA THR A 636 -2.34 0.96 -25.56
C THR A 636 -3.65 1.56 -25.06
N TRP A 637 -4.24 2.50 -25.78
CA TRP A 637 -5.45 3.19 -25.34
C TRP A 637 -6.61 2.24 -25.11
N LYS A 638 -6.84 1.31 -26.05
CA LYS A 638 -7.90 0.30 -25.96
C LYS A 638 -7.67 -0.69 -24.83
N THR A 639 -6.46 -1.21 -24.72
CA THR A 639 -6.11 -2.20 -23.70
C THR A 639 -6.25 -1.60 -22.29
N VAL A 640 -5.70 -0.40 -22.06
CA VAL A 640 -5.81 0.29 -20.76
C VAL A 640 -7.28 0.52 -20.39
N HIS A 641 -8.10 1.04 -21.33
CA HIS A 641 -9.54 1.22 -21.07
C HIS A 641 -10.27 -0.08 -20.77
N SER A 642 -9.99 -1.15 -21.52
CA SER A 642 -10.60 -2.45 -21.29
C SER A 642 -10.25 -3.03 -19.93
N LEU A 643 -8.99 -2.87 -19.49
CA LEU A 643 -8.54 -3.32 -18.16
C LEU A 643 -9.19 -2.52 -17.05
N LEU A 644 -9.31 -1.18 -17.20
CA LEU A 644 -10.03 -0.35 -16.23
C LEU A 644 -11.48 -0.78 -16.08
N GLU A 645 -12.20 -0.99 -17.19
CA GLU A 645 -13.60 -1.42 -17.16
C GLU A 645 -13.81 -2.81 -16.57
N LYS A 646 -12.87 -3.74 -16.84
CA LYS A 646 -12.96 -5.12 -16.38
C LYS A 646 -12.63 -5.28 -14.89
N HIS A 647 -11.59 -4.61 -14.42
CA HIS A 647 -10.96 -4.92 -13.13
C HIS A 647 -11.16 -3.86 -12.05
N TYR A 648 -11.43 -2.58 -12.41
CA TYR A 648 -11.56 -1.52 -11.42
C TYR A 648 -13.02 -1.09 -11.30
N ARG A 649 -13.67 -1.55 -10.22
CA ARG A 649 -15.12 -1.42 -10.04
C ARG A 649 -15.46 -0.86 -8.65
N ASN A 650 -16.62 -0.22 -8.54
CA ASN A 650 -17.16 0.22 -7.24
C ASN A 650 -17.78 -0.99 -6.49
N ALA A 651 -16.95 -1.90 -6.02
CA ALA A 651 -17.33 -3.13 -5.34
C ALA A 651 -16.18 -3.63 -4.45
N PRO A 652 -16.43 -4.47 -3.42
CA PRO A 652 -15.39 -5.03 -2.55
C PRO A 652 -14.28 -5.77 -3.31
N ASP A 653 -14.60 -6.43 -4.42
CA ASP A 653 -13.66 -7.09 -5.33
C ASP A 653 -13.24 -6.19 -6.50
N GLY A 654 -13.31 -4.88 -6.33
CA GLY A 654 -13.08 -3.88 -7.37
C GLY A 654 -11.61 -3.50 -7.61
N ILE A 655 -10.66 -4.31 -7.15
CA ILE A 655 -9.23 -4.27 -7.46
C ILE A 655 -8.83 -5.67 -7.92
N PRO A 656 -7.96 -5.84 -8.94
CA PRO A 656 -7.71 -7.14 -9.55
C PRO A 656 -7.00 -8.16 -8.63
N GLY A 657 -6.24 -7.72 -7.66
CA GLY A 657 -5.50 -8.49 -6.67
C GLY A 657 -5.19 -7.67 -5.46
N ASN A 658 -4.12 -8.00 -4.73
CA ASN A 658 -3.64 -7.16 -3.64
C ASN A 658 -3.40 -5.73 -4.18
N ASP A 659 -3.73 -4.72 -3.38
CA ASP A 659 -3.47 -3.32 -3.77
C ASP A 659 -1.97 -2.96 -3.70
N ASP A 660 -1.17 -3.83 -3.07
CA ASP A 660 0.28 -3.75 -2.90
C ASP A 660 0.75 -2.38 -2.45
N ALA A 661 0.26 -2.04 -1.24
CA ALA A 661 0.54 -0.78 -0.58
C ALA A 661 0.20 0.45 -1.46
N GLY A 662 -0.82 0.33 -2.32
CA GLY A 662 -1.29 1.40 -3.21
C GLY A 662 -0.75 1.34 -4.64
N THR A 663 0.00 0.30 -5.03
CA THR A 663 0.58 0.16 -6.38
C THR A 663 -0.50 -0.04 -7.44
N MET A 664 -1.46 -0.96 -7.21
CA MET A 664 -2.57 -1.19 -8.15
C MET A 664 -3.49 0.03 -8.21
N SER A 665 -3.75 0.68 -7.10
CA SER A 665 -4.48 1.95 -7.05
C SER A 665 -3.74 3.06 -7.80
N ALA A 666 -2.42 3.19 -7.69
CA ALA A 666 -1.63 4.16 -8.45
C ALA A 666 -1.68 3.88 -9.95
N TRP A 667 -1.70 2.60 -10.38
CA TRP A 667 -1.92 2.22 -11.77
C TRP A 667 -3.27 2.73 -12.28
N ALA A 668 -4.34 2.54 -11.51
CA ALA A 668 -5.67 3.05 -11.85
C ALA A 668 -5.69 4.58 -11.94
N VAL A 669 -5.13 5.28 -10.96
CA VAL A 669 -5.07 6.75 -10.94
C VAL A 669 -4.35 7.28 -12.17
N PHE A 670 -3.16 6.79 -12.50
CA PHE A 670 -2.42 7.21 -13.69
C PHE A 670 -3.18 6.90 -14.98
N SER A 671 -3.69 5.67 -15.11
CA SER A 671 -4.44 5.23 -16.29
C SER A 671 -5.67 6.10 -16.54
N MET A 672 -6.42 6.41 -15.47
CA MET A 672 -7.62 7.26 -15.54
C MET A 672 -7.29 8.74 -15.77
N MET A 673 -6.10 9.21 -15.34
CA MET A 673 -5.61 10.57 -15.67
C MET A 673 -5.11 10.67 -17.11
N GLY A 674 -4.71 9.57 -17.75
CA GLY A 674 -4.32 9.55 -19.16
C GLY A 674 -2.80 9.56 -19.42
N PHE A 675 -1.98 9.04 -18.50
CA PHE A 675 -0.55 8.80 -18.69
C PHE A 675 -0.01 7.82 -17.64
N TYR A 676 1.16 7.21 -17.90
CA TYR A 676 1.74 6.20 -17.01
C TYR A 676 3.29 6.23 -17.05
N PRO A 677 3.99 6.06 -15.91
CA PRO A 677 5.45 5.95 -15.86
C PRO A 677 5.87 4.50 -16.18
N ASP A 678 6.21 4.21 -17.41
CA ASP A 678 6.44 2.85 -17.94
C ASP A 678 7.81 2.23 -17.61
N CYS A 679 8.68 2.94 -16.88
CA CYS A 679 9.99 2.44 -16.48
C CYS A 679 10.44 3.06 -15.15
N PRO A 680 10.61 2.28 -14.09
CA PRO A 680 11.17 2.76 -12.82
C PRO A 680 12.57 3.38 -12.99
N GLY A 681 12.77 4.56 -12.42
CA GLY A 681 14.04 5.29 -12.54
C GLY A 681 14.28 5.98 -13.90
N ASP A 682 13.24 6.09 -14.73
CA ASP A 682 13.30 6.82 -16.00
C ASP A 682 12.29 7.98 -16.00
N PRO A 683 12.71 9.23 -16.25
CA PRO A 683 11.84 10.41 -16.13
C PRO A 683 10.90 10.58 -17.35
N TYR A 684 10.31 9.53 -17.85
CA TYR A 684 9.37 9.56 -18.96
C TYR A 684 8.01 8.96 -18.58
N PHE A 685 6.98 9.39 -19.32
CA PHE A 685 5.62 8.89 -19.21
C PHE A 685 5.08 8.52 -20.59
N THR A 686 4.29 7.48 -20.68
CA THR A 686 3.53 7.11 -21.87
C THR A 686 2.10 7.68 -21.75
N LEU A 687 1.67 8.44 -22.76
CA LEU A 687 0.33 9.03 -22.81
C LEU A 687 -0.72 8.01 -23.25
N THR A 688 -1.88 8.04 -22.58
CA THR A 688 -3.10 7.33 -22.98
C THR A 688 -4.29 8.28 -22.90
N ILE A 689 -5.45 7.86 -23.40
CA ILE A 689 -6.66 8.67 -23.36
C ILE A 689 -7.23 8.66 -21.93
N PRO A 690 -7.51 9.82 -21.30
CA PRO A 690 -8.05 9.85 -19.96
C PRO A 690 -9.47 9.25 -19.86
N ALA A 691 -9.83 8.74 -18.69
CA ALA A 691 -11.17 8.21 -18.45
C ALA A 691 -12.23 9.33 -18.45
N PHE A 692 -11.87 10.52 -17.96
CA PHE A 692 -12.75 11.68 -17.78
C PHE A 692 -12.68 12.65 -18.95
N ASP A 693 -13.71 13.50 -19.10
CA ASP A 693 -13.72 14.54 -20.12
C ASP A 693 -12.65 15.61 -19.84
N LYS A 694 -12.42 15.90 -18.55
CA LYS A 694 -11.35 16.77 -18.11
C LYS A 694 -10.75 16.28 -16.80
N VAL A 695 -9.42 16.33 -16.72
CA VAL A 695 -8.64 16.12 -15.50
C VAL A 695 -7.81 17.36 -15.23
N THR A 696 -7.91 17.94 -14.03
CA THR A 696 -7.09 19.07 -13.59
C THR A 696 -6.18 18.62 -12.45
N ILE A 697 -4.88 18.63 -12.67
CA ILE A 697 -3.86 18.21 -11.71
C ILE A 697 -3.18 19.47 -11.16
N THR A 698 -3.28 19.68 -9.84
CA THR A 698 -2.47 20.68 -9.14
C THR A 698 -1.19 19.99 -8.65
N MET A 699 -0.10 20.16 -9.38
CA MET A 699 1.19 19.55 -9.06
C MET A 699 1.80 20.16 -7.80
N GLY A 700 2.74 19.44 -7.17
CA GLY A 700 3.40 19.89 -5.95
C GLY A 700 4.13 21.23 -6.06
N ASN A 701 4.56 21.64 -7.25
CA ASN A 701 5.14 22.97 -7.52
C ASN A 701 4.11 24.10 -7.69
N GLY A 702 2.82 23.81 -7.47
CA GLY A 702 1.69 24.75 -7.61
C GLY A 702 1.22 24.97 -9.04
N LYS A 703 1.90 24.45 -10.07
CA LYS A 703 1.44 24.53 -11.46
C LYS A 703 0.24 23.60 -11.67
N LYS A 704 -0.62 23.99 -12.61
CA LYS A 704 -1.77 23.16 -13.03
C LYS A 704 -1.48 22.54 -14.39
N LEU A 705 -1.88 21.28 -14.53
CA LEU A 705 -1.95 20.57 -15.81
C LEU A 705 -3.41 20.22 -16.07
N GLU A 706 -3.93 20.65 -17.20
CA GLU A 706 -5.28 20.26 -17.65
C GLU A 706 -5.15 19.21 -18.76
N ILE A 707 -5.82 18.08 -18.61
CA ILE A 707 -5.91 17.03 -19.63
C ILE A 707 -7.38 17.00 -20.07
N VAL A 708 -7.62 17.27 -21.34
CA VAL A 708 -8.97 17.41 -21.92
C VAL A 708 -9.16 16.35 -23.00
N LYS A 709 -10.29 15.68 -22.95
CA LYS A 709 -10.72 14.70 -23.93
C LYS A 709 -11.90 15.27 -24.74
N GLU A 710 -11.68 15.53 -26.03
CA GLU A 710 -12.75 15.94 -26.95
C GLU A 710 -13.59 14.72 -27.39
N ALA A 711 -14.80 14.95 -27.90
CA ALA A 711 -15.74 13.89 -28.30
C ALA A 711 -15.15 12.89 -29.31
N ALA A 712 -14.24 13.33 -30.19
CA ALA A 712 -13.58 12.47 -31.17
C ALA A 712 -12.71 11.37 -30.51
N ALA A 713 -12.07 11.68 -29.37
CA ALA A 713 -11.26 10.72 -28.63
C ALA A 713 -12.13 9.65 -27.92
N ASN A 714 -13.32 10.02 -27.41
CA ASN A 714 -14.29 9.04 -26.92
C ASN A 714 -14.71 8.04 -28.02
N PHE A 715 -14.97 8.58 -29.21
CA PHE A 715 -15.32 7.75 -30.36
C PHE A 715 -14.18 6.78 -30.77
N ALA A 716 -12.94 7.21 -30.68
CA ALA A 716 -11.76 6.37 -30.97
C ALA A 716 -11.64 5.16 -30.02
N LEU A 717 -11.98 5.32 -28.73
CA LEU A 717 -12.01 4.22 -27.77
C LEU A 717 -13.09 3.19 -28.04
N GLN A 718 -14.28 3.66 -28.48
CA GLN A 718 -15.44 2.80 -28.77
C GLN A 718 -15.38 2.21 -30.19
N ALA A 719 -14.49 2.73 -31.06
CA ALA A 719 -14.42 2.31 -32.46
C ALA A 719 -14.00 0.85 -32.61
N GLN A 720 -14.75 0.08 -33.39
CA GLN A 720 -14.40 -1.29 -33.80
C GLN A 720 -13.30 -1.32 -34.87
N SER A 721 -13.11 -0.23 -35.61
CA SER A 721 -12.17 -0.09 -36.70
C SER A 721 -10.82 0.48 -36.23
N GLN A 722 -9.72 -0.20 -36.56
CA GLN A 722 -8.37 0.29 -36.31
C GLN A 722 -8.11 1.67 -36.93
N ALA A 723 -8.64 1.92 -38.15
CA ALA A 723 -8.48 3.20 -38.84
C ALA A 723 -9.07 4.36 -38.04
N MET A 724 -10.22 4.15 -37.39
CA MET A 724 -10.87 5.15 -36.56
C MET A 724 -10.11 5.40 -35.25
N SER A 725 -9.60 4.31 -34.60
CA SER A 725 -8.78 4.43 -33.40
C SER A 725 -7.46 5.17 -33.69
N ARG A 726 -6.83 4.93 -34.84
CA ARG A 726 -5.62 5.61 -35.32
C ARG A 726 -5.82 7.08 -35.67
N ALA A 727 -7.06 7.54 -35.85
CA ALA A 727 -7.34 8.95 -36.16
C ALA A 727 -7.20 9.87 -34.95
N CYS A 728 -7.25 9.32 -33.74
CA CYS A 728 -7.08 10.08 -32.52
C CYS A 728 -5.64 10.60 -32.36
N SER A 729 -5.47 11.79 -31.80
CA SER A 729 -4.16 12.38 -31.54
C SER A 729 -4.18 13.31 -30.35
N ALA A 730 -3.05 13.44 -29.66
CA ALA A 730 -2.87 14.39 -28.56
C ALA A 730 -2.13 15.67 -29.00
N ARG A 731 -2.40 16.76 -28.30
CA ARG A 731 -1.67 18.04 -28.39
C ARG A 731 -1.16 18.45 -27.02
N ILE A 732 0.08 18.87 -26.92
CA ILE A 732 0.70 19.40 -25.71
C ILE A 732 1.00 20.87 -25.93
N GLY A 733 0.46 21.75 -25.09
CA GLY A 733 0.61 23.19 -25.26
C GLY A 733 0.18 23.68 -26.68
N GLY A 734 -0.86 23.06 -27.23
CA GLY A 734 -1.39 23.35 -28.59
C GLY A 734 -0.65 22.68 -29.76
N LYS A 735 0.52 22.06 -29.55
CA LYS A 735 1.30 21.39 -30.59
C LYS A 735 0.98 19.89 -30.64
N LYS A 736 0.78 19.34 -31.85
CA LYS A 736 0.59 17.88 -32.03
C LYS A 736 1.81 17.11 -31.53
N VAL A 737 1.59 16.08 -30.71
CA VAL A 737 2.68 15.22 -30.23
C VAL A 737 3.28 14.42 -31.39
N LYS A 738 4.60 14.22 -31.33
CA LYS A 738 5.34 13.39 -32.28
C LYS A 738 5.60 11.99 -31.74
N SER A 739 5.62 11.86 -30.42
CA SER A 739 5.76 10.63 -29.66
C SER A 739 4.79 10.69 -28.48
N TYR A 740 4.12 9.59 -28.19
CA TYR A 740 3.26 9.46 -27.02
C TYR A 740 4.06 9.12 -25.74
N ARG A 741 5.37 8.99 -25.85
CA ARG A 741 6.30 8.94 -24.72
C ARG A 741 6.93 10.32 -24.53
N ILE A 742 6.62 10.95 -23.40
CA ILE A 742 7.03 12.32 -23.08
C ILE A 742 7.87 12.37 -21.79
N SER A 743 8.79 13.33 -21.71
CA SER A 743 9.58 13.52 -20.50
C SER A 743 8.77 14.14 -19.37
N ASN A 744 9.22 13.95 -18.11
CA ASN A 744 8.66 14.64 -16.95
C ASN A 744 8.64 16.16 -17.11
N LYS A 745 9.67 16.72 -17.75
CA LYS A 745 9.72 18.15 -18.05
C LYS A 745 8.60 18.58 -19.00
N GLU A 746 8.39 17.84 -20.08
CA GLU A 746 7.30 18.11 -21.03
C GLU A 746 5.94 18.00 -20.35
N LEU A 747 5.71 16.99 -19.52
CA LEU A 747 4.48 16.83 -18.75
C LEU A 747 4.23 18.00 -17.79
N THR A 748 5.23 18.34 -16.98
CA THR A 748 5.09 19.34 -15.90
C THR A 748 5.11 20.80 -16.41
N GLU A 749 5.58 21.03 -17.64
CA GLU A 749 5.57 22.34 -18.30
C GLU A 749 4.45 22.47 -19.35
N ALA A 750 3.70 21.42 -19.60
CA ALA A 750 2.67 21.36 -20.68
C ALA A 750 1.56 22.40 -20.52
N GLY A 751 1.13 22.66 -19.27
CA GLY A 751 -0.08 23.46 -18.98
C GLY A 751 -1.37 22.77 -19.44
N SER A 752 -1.36 22.22 -20.67
CA SER A 752 -2.52 21.44 -21.17
C SER A 752 -2.11 20.30 -22.12
N ILE A 753 -2.86 19.21 -22.04
CA ILE A 753 -2.86 18.09 -22.99
C ILE A 753 -4.29 17.94 -23.52
N VAL A 754 -4.46 17.96 -24.83
CA VAL A 754 -5.79 17.89 -25.47
C VAL A 754 -5.83 16.70 -26.43
N TRP A 755 -6.72 15.78 -26.18
CA TRP A 755 -7.01 14.62 -27.03
C TRP A 755 -8.15 14.96 -28.02
N LYS A 756 -7.88 14.74 -29.31
CA LYS A 756 -8.79 15.04 -30.43
C LYS A 756 -9.08 13.81 -31.27
#